data_903143e25ce72578c715e827ee00c74b
#
_entry.id   903143e25ce72578c715e827ee00c74b
#
_cell.length_a   1.000
_cell.length_b   1.000
_cell.length_c   1.000
_cell.angle_alpha   90.00
_cell.angle_beta   90.00
_cell.angle_gamma   90.00
#
_symmetry.space_group_name_H-M   'P 1'
#
loop_
_entity.id
_entity.type
_entity.pdbx_description
1 polymer ?
#
loop_
_entity_poly.entity_id
_entity_poly.type
_entity_poly.pdbx_seq_one_letter_code
_entity_poly.pdbx_strand_id
1 'polypeptide(L)'
;MTETNTNHLSWDEWDELHNPPPAVTDFDRVVERAVSRRGFLGGVLALGSAAAAMGTLGNLMSSTSAQAQDAGSRFPFKPVPVSTDNTVHVPEGYRWEPLAKWGQPLFSTASDIDPMNGVSLENSDKVFGENTDGMELFVIGSAQVIAVNHEYVNNETNLPHNEKGMPKSLDDVKILQHMQGVTVMEVAEGEKGWQIVVDSKFNRRIHHNTPMKLSGPAAGSDLVKTAADPNGVDCLGTFNNCGAGKTPWGTYLTCEENFNGYFGTITADFKLPDDYKRYGIVAETRYGYELFDERFDVSKNPNEPRRAGYVVEIDPSDASSTPIKRTALGRIKHENAAVVVARDGRVVVYMGDDERGEFLYKYVSNGIYVPGGDTSKLLDEGTLFVAKFSDEGTGEWLALTEETTGMKMDEICVFTRQAASKVGATTMDRPEWVATNPVAIEAYCCLTNNSNRAVLKDGKMKTNAGGDVMALNAVNPREANEYGQIVRWYPENDDHADGKFKWDLFLMAGNPAVHKDGPYAGSSNINEGNMFNSPDGMMFDSTGLLWIQTDGEDSNEGDFAGQGNNQMLAGDPVTGRIERFLTAPKGAEVTGQTWSADKRTHFVGIQHPDAPFPDGEGKLPRSTIVAIKKNDNARIG
;
A
#
# COMPACT_ATOMS: atom_id res chain seq x y z
N MET A 1 -31.18 -6.29 14.28
CA MET A 1 -29.90 -6.27 13.58
C MET A 1 -28.86 -6.27 14.69
N THR A 2 -28.06 -7.29 14.81
CA THR A 2 -26.92 -7.32 15.72
C THR A 2 -25.93 -6.30 15.16
N GLU A 3 -25.64 -5.23 15.91
CA GLU A 3 -24.56 -4.30 15.58
C GLU A 3 -23.28 -5.13 15.51
N THR A 4 -22.72 -5.25 14.32
CA THR A 4 -21.42 -5.89 14.10
C THR A 4 -20.38 -4.95 14.69
N ASN A 5 -19.53 -5.45 15.58
CA ASN A 5 -18.41 -4.68 16.09
C ASN A 5 -17.37 -4.56 14.97
N THR A 6 -17.10 -3.37 14.50
CA THR A 6 -16.25 -3.11 13.32
C THR A 6 -14.84 -2.65 13.66
N ASN A 7 -14.53 -2.50 14.95
CA ASN A 7 -13.25 -1.89 15.38
C ASN A 7 -12.04 -2.85 15.33
N HIS A 8 -12.27 -4.14 15.10
CA HIS A 8 -11.21 -5.15 14.94
C HIS A 8 -10.90 -5.48 13.47
N LEU A 9 -11.68 -4.90 12.54
CA LEU A 9 -11.49 -5.12 11.13
C LEU A 9 -10.25 -4.39 10.61
N SER A 10 -9.57 -4.96 9.64
CA SER A 10 -8.62 -4.25 8.82
C SER A 10 -9.29 -3.05 8.14
N TRP A 11 -8.54 -2.16 7.51
CA TRP A 11 -9.16 -1.04 6.81
C TRP A 11 -10.00 -1.53 5.63
N ASP A 12 -9.52 -2.52 4.91
CA ASP A 12 -10.21 -3.14 3.78
C ASP A 12 -11.52 -3.80 4.17
N GLU A 13 -11.52 -4.58 5.26
CA GLU A 13 -12.72 -5.20 5.79
C GLU A 13 -13.76 -4.14 6.24
N TRP A 14 -13.29 -3.03 6.82
CA TRP A 14 -14.16 -1.92 7.22
C TRP A 14 -14.75 -1.22 5.99
N ASP A 15 -13.97 -0.99 4.93
CA ASP A 15 -14.43 -0.39 3.68
C ASP A 15 -15.40 -1.31 2.93
N GLU A 16 -15.15 -2.60 2.90
CA GLU A 16 -16.06 -3.62 2.35
C GLU A 16 -17.44 -3.61 3.05
N LEU A 17 -17.48 -3.39 4.36
CA LEU A 17 -18.75 -3.24 5.08
C LEU A 17 -19.54 -2.00 4.67
N HIS A 18 -18.86 -0.91 4.33
CA HIS A 18 -19.48 0.37 3.93
C HIS A 18 -19.76 0.42 2.42
N ASN A 19 -19.01 -0.33 1.64
CA ASN A 19 -19.16 -0.51 0.19
C ASN A 19 -19.33 -1.99 -0.18
N PRO A 20 -20.27 -2.74 0.44
CA PRO A 20 -20.34 -4.17 0.26
C PRO A 20 -20.48 -4.54 -1.21
N PRO A 21 -19.82 -5.62 -1.65
CA PRO A 21 -20.12 -6.21 -2.95
C PRO A 21 -21.62 -6.48 -3.03
N PRO A 22 -22.24 -6.42 -4.22
CA PRO A 22 -23.66 -6.73 -4.35
C PRO A 22 -23.91 -8.12 -3.80
N ALA A 23 -24.94 -8.27 -2.94
CA ALA A 23 -25.36 -9.56 -2.41
C ALA A 23 -25.77 -10.48 -3.58
N VAL A 24 -24.83 -11.26 -4.06
CA VAL A 24 -25.05 -12.28 -5.10
C VAL A 24 -25.34 -13.58 -4.36
N THR A 25 -26.54 -14.10 -4.51
CA THR A 25 -26.85 -15.42 -3.95
C THR A 25 -26.10 -16.49 -4.76
N ASP A 26 -25.78 -17.64 -4.15
CA ASP A 26 -25.18 -18.78 -4.87
C ASP A 26 -26.01 -19.19 -6.09
N PHE A 27 -27.32 -18.97 -6.04
CA PHE A 27 -28.23 -19.18 -7.16
C PHE A 27 -27.99 -18.16 -8.28
N ASP A 28 -27.79 -16.90 -7.96
CA ASP A 28 -27.48 -15.83 -8.93
C ASP A 28 -26.13 -16.09 -9.58
N ARG A 29 -25.11 -16.51 -8.81
CA ARG A 29 -23.79 -16.94 -9.33
C ARG A 29 -23.90 -18.11 -10.31
N VAL A 30 -24.78 -19.08 -10.02
CA VAL A 30 -25.01 -20.23 -10.93
C VAL A 30 -25.80 -19.80 -12.17
N VAL A 31 -26.78 -18.92 -12.04
CA VAL A 31 -27.56 -18.39 -13.17
C VAL A 31 -26.72 -17.49 -14.05
N GLU A 32 -25.90 -16.62 -13.48
CA GLU A 32 -24.98 -15.75 -14.23
C GLU A 32 -23.92 -16.56 -14.95
N ARG A 33 -23.31 -17.57 -14.33
CA ARG A 33 -22.41 -18.52 -14.99
C ARG A 33 -23.09 -19.24 -16.18
N ALA A 34 -24.39 -19.58 -16.05
CA ALA A 34 -25.15 -20.21 -17.12
C ALA A 34 -25.54 -19.23 -18.24
N VAL A 35 -25.89 -17.99 -17.87
CA VAL A 35 -26.23 -16.91 -18.83
C VAL A 35 -24.99 -16.38 -19.53
N SER A 36 -23.89 -16.19 -18.80
CA SER A 36 -22.59 -15.79 -19.37
C SER A 36 -22.08 -16.80 -20.39
N ARG A 37 -22.20 -18.12 -20.13
CA ARG A 37 -21.87 -19.15 -21.12
C ARG A 37 -22.73 -19.08 -22.38
N ARG A 38 -24.02 -18.75 -22.24
CA ARG A 38 -24.91 -18.57 -23.42
C ARG A 38 -24.67 -17.23 -24.11
N GLY A 39 -24.40 -16.17 -23.39
CA GLY A 39 -24.03 -14.85 -23.92
C GLY A 39 -22.68 -14.89 -24.62
N PHE A 40 -21.70 -15.58 -24.06
CA PHE A 40 -20.38 -15.81 -24.66
C PHE A 40 -20.48 -16.62 -25.96
N LEU A 41 -21.26 -17.70 -26.00
CA LEU A 41 -21.48 -18.47 -27.23
C LEU A 41 -22.31 -17.70 -28.28
N GLY A 42 -23.24 -16.84 -27.87
CA GLY A 42 -24.00 -15.95 -28.77
C GLY A 42 -23.19 -14.75 -29.25
N GLY A 43 -22.32 -14.19 -28.39
CA GLY A 43 -21.43 -13.06 -28.69
C GLY A 43 -20.27 -13.45 -29.61
N VAL A 44 -19.73 -14.66 -29.47
CA VAL A 44 -18.66 -15.19 -30.33
C VAL A 44 -19.14 -15.38 -31.77
N LEU A 45 -20.43 -15.61 -31.98
CA LEU A 45 -21.02 -15.68 -33.34
C LEU A 45 -21.33 -14.29 -33.96
N ALA A 46 -21.41 -13.24 -33.11
CA ALA A 46 -21.68 -11.86 -33.55
C ALA A 46 -20.44 -10.95 -33.63
N LEU A 47 -19.34 -11.31 -32.96
CA LEU A 47 -18.11 -10.54 -32.89
C LEU A 47 -16.91 -11.40 -33.28
N GLY A 48 -16.83 -11.77 -34.58
CA GLY A 48 -15.68 -12.46 -35.18
C GLY A 48 -14.36 -11.68 -35.15
N SER A 49 -14.27 -10.60 -34.38
CA SER A 49 -13.06 -9.77 -34.16
C SER A 49 -12.49 -9.83 -32.75
N ALA A 50 -13.29 -10.23 -31.70
CA ALA A 50 -12.79 -10.33 -30.34
C ALA A 50 -11.98 -11.61 -30.07
N ALA A 51 -12.26 -12.70 -30.78
CA ALA A 51 -11.46 -13.94 -30.69
C ALA A 51 -10.02 -13.81 -31.22
N ALA A 52 -9.77 -12.81 -32.07
CA ALA A 52 -8.42 -12.50 -32.56
C ALA A 52 -7.58 -11.77 -31.49
N ALA A 53 -8.23 -10.97 -30.62
CA ALA A 53 -7.54 -10.27 -29.51
C ALA A 53 -7.13 -11.21 -28.38
N MET A 54 -7.96 -12.20 -28.04
CA MET A 54 -7.59 -13.23 -27.05
C MET A 54 -6.49 -14.18 -27.57
N GLY A 55 -6.46 -14.45 -28.89
CA GLY A 55 -5.39 -15.24 -29.52
C GLY A 55 -4.03 -14.53 -29.49
N THR A 56 -4.02 -13.20 -29.54
CA THR A 56 -2.79 -12.40 -29.45
C THR A 56 -2.29 -12.24 -28.02
N LEU A 57 -3.16 -12.19 -27.01
CA LEU A 57 -2.77 -12.23 -25.59
C LEU A 57 -2.15 -13.58 -25.20
N GLY A 58 -2.69 -14.69 -25.71
CA GLY A 58 -2.09 -16.02 -25.52
C GLY A 58 -0.69 -16.14 -26.17
N ASN A 59 -0.46 -15.46 -27.28
CA ASN A 59 0.85 -15.46 -27.95
C ASN A 59 1.86 -14.48 -27.32
N LEU A 60 1.43 -13.40 -26.66
CA LEU A 60 2.31 -12.52 -25.88
C LEU A 60 2.79 -13.21 -24.59
N MET A 61 1.96 -14.08 -23.99
CA MET A 61 2.37 -14.90 -22.85
C MET A 61 3.23 -16.12 -23.25
N SER A 62 3.13 -16.62 -24.49
CA SER A 62 3.85 -17.81 -24.94
C SER A 62 5.24 -17.54 -25.53
N SER A 63 5.61 -16.29 -25.82
CA SER A 63 6.91 -15.99 -26.42
C SER A 63 8.08 -15.96 -25.43
N THR A 64 7.81 -15.93 -24.10
CA THR A 64 8.83 -15.98 -23.05
C THR A 64 9.08 -17.40 -22.52
N SER A 65 8.17 -18.34 -22.74
CA SER A 65 8.31 -19.70 -22.19
C SER A 65 9.27 -20.63 -22.97
N ALA A 66 9.66 -20.30 -24.17
CA ALA A 66 10.49 -21.17 -25.01
C ALA A 66 12.02 -21.03 -24.78
N GLN A 67 12.49 -20.00 -24.07
CA GLN A 67 13.92 -19.82 -23.76
C GLN A 67 14.28 -20.10 -22.30
N ALA A 68 13.31 -20.39 -21.43
CA ALA A 68 13.50 -20.48 -19.99
C ALA A 68 13.84 -21.89 -19.48
N GLN A 69 13.92 -22.92 -20.33
CA GLN A 69 14.07 -24.31 -19.88
C GLN A 69 15.48 -24.71 -19.39
N ASP A 70 16.51 -23.87 -19.53
CA ASP A 70 17.88 -24.19 -19.13
C ASP A 70 18.53 -23.21 -18.13
N ALA A 71 17.87 -22.16 -17.69
CA ALA A 71 18.39 -21.32 -16.61
C ALA A 71 18.08 -21.99 -15.25
N GLY A 72 19.11 -22.31 -14.47
CA GLY A 72 18.94 -22.79 -13.09
C GLY A 72 18.05 -21.85 -12.28
N SER A 73 17.31 -22.39 -11.32
CA SER A 73 16.44 -21.59 -10.44
C SER A 73 17.22 -20.46 -9.77
N ARG A 74 16.73 -19.22 -9.89
CA ARG A 74 17.27 -18.05 -9.18
C ARG A 74 16.86 -18.02 -7.71
N PHE A 75 15.87 -18.85 -7.30
CA PHE A 75 15.39 -18.91 -5.92
C PHE A 75 16.38 -19.67 -5.03
N PRO A 76 16.97 -19.01 -4.02
CA PRO A 76 17.94 -19.62 -3.13
C PRO A 76 17.28 -20.47 -2.01
N PHE A 77 16.00 -20.86 -2.19
CA PHE A 77 15.20 -21.56 -1.20
C PHE A 77 14.25 -22.59 -1.84
N LYS A 78 13.74 -23.50 -1.03
CA LYS A 78 12.62 -24.38 -1.39
C LYS A 78 11.31 -23.69 -0.99
N PRO A 79 10.25 -23.77 -1.81
CA PRO A 79 8.96 -23.15 -1.48
C PRO A 79 8.38 -23.64 -0.16
N VAL A 80 7.75 -22.72 0.57
CA VAL A 80 7.00 -23.03 1.79
C VAL A 80 5.59 -23.48 1.41
N PRO A 81 5.03 -24.55 2.01
CA PRO A 81 3.62 -24.90 1.83
C PRO A 81 2.70 -23.84 2.46
N VAL A 82 1.43 -23.83 2.07
CA VAL A 82 0.41 -23.03 2.76
C VAL A 82 0.29 -23.43 4.23
N SER A 83 -0.05 -22.46 5.09
CA SER A 83 -0.34 -22.67 6.51
C SER A 83 -1.59 -21.88 6.91
N THR A 84 -2.25 -22.33 7.97
CA THR A 84 -3.41 -21.67 8.59
C THR A 84 -3.23 -21.53 10.11
N ASP A 85 -2.01 -21.66 10.60
CA ASP A 85 -1.70 -21.58 12.04
C ASP A 85 -1.24 -20.16 12.45
N ASN A 86 -0.91 -19.99 13.72
CA ASN A 86 -0.61 -18.70 14.34
C ASN A 86 0.91 -18.43 14.43
N THR A 87 1.69 -18.83 13.43
CA THR A 87 3.14 -18.56 13.42
C THR A 87 3.66 -18.27 12.01
N VAL A 88 4.81 -17.63 11.94
CA VAL A 88 5.52 -17.42 10.67
C VAL A 88 6.23 -18.69 10.25
N HIS A 89 6.05 -19.12 9.00
CA HIS A 89 6.83 -20.18 8.38
C HIS A 89 7.76 -19.61 7.32
N VAL A 90 9.02 -20.09 7.34
CA VAL A 90 10.06 -19.74 6.38
C VAL A 90 10.69 -21.01 5.80
N PRO A 91 11.43 -20.96 4.67
CA PRO A 91 11.98 -22.14 4.03
C PRO A 91 12.93 -22.95 4.91
N GLU A 92 13.05 -24.24 4.60
CA GLU A 92 14.10 -25.10 5.19
C GLU A 92 15.48 -24.44 5.06
N GLY A 93 16.23 -24.40 6.15
CA GLY A 93 17.53 -23.72 6.20
C GLY A 93 17.47 -22.23 6.55
N TYR A 94 16.26 -21.69 6.80
CA TYR A 94 16.04 -20.35 7.31
C TYR A 94 15.51 -20.39 8.75
N ARG A 95 15.59 -19.26 9.42
CA ARG A 95 14.98 -18.99 10.72
C ARG A 95 14.50 -17.56 10.79
N TRP A 96 13.57 -17.28 11.67
CA TRP A 96 13.13 -15.94 11.98
C TRP A 96 13.16 -15.66 13.48
N GLU A 97 13.24 -14.38 13.83
CA GLU A 97 13.16 -13.88 15.20
C GLU A 97 12.51 -12.49 15.18
N PRO A 98 11.77 -12.08 16.24
CA PRO A 98 11.23 -10.72 16.30
C PRO A 98 12.36 -9.70 16.50
N LEU A 99 12.35 -8.62 15.69
CA LEU A 99 13.21 -7.45 15.87
C LEU A 99 12.54 -6.40 16.76
N ALA A 100 11.33 -6.00 16.41
CA ALA A 100 10.55 -4.98 17.08
C ALA A 100 9.08 -5.37 17.15
N LYS A 101 8.41 -5.06 18.25
CA LYS A 101 7.00 -5.38 18.49
C LYS A 101 6.25 -4.14 18.95
N TRP A 102 5.01 -3.99 18.54
CA TRP A 102 4.14 -2.93 19.04
C TRP A 102 4.25 -2.73 20.56
N GLY A 103 4.39 -1.46 20.98
CA GLY A 103 4.53 -1.07 22.39
C GLY A 103 5.93 -1.30 23.00
N GLN A 104 6.91 -1.82 22.26
CA GLN A 104 8.28 -1.99 22.74
C GLN A 104 8.99 -0.63 22.90
N PRO A 105 9.70 -0.39 24.03
CA PRO A 105 10.37 0.89 24.29
C PRO A 105 11.48 1.24 23.27
N LEU A 106 11.46 2.48 22.80
CA LEU A 106 12.54 3.12 22.04
C LEU A 106 13.50 3.88 22.96
N PHE A 107 13.02 4.23 24.18
CA PHE A 107 13.74 5.03 25.16
C PHE A 107 13.66 4.35 26.54
N SER A 108 14.74 4.43 27.32
CA SER A 108 14.83 3.86 28.66
C SER A 108 13.85 4.49 29.68
N THR A 109 13.25 5.63 29.32
CA THR A 109 12.22 6.30 30.13
C THR A 109 10.81 5.74 29.90
N ALA A 110 10.63 4.82 28.96
CA ALA A 110 9.35 4.16 28.66
C ALA A 110 9.35 2.71 29.17
N SER A 111 8.17 2.19 29.44
CA SER A 111 7.92 0.78 29.74
C SER A 111 7.31 0.08 28.54
N ASP A 112 7.49 -1.24 28.43
CA ASP A 112 6.78 -2.08 27.46
C ASP A 112 5.26 -2.02 27.74
N ILE A 113 4.47 -2.36 26.72
CA ILE A 113 3.01 -2.37 26.81
C ILE A 113 2.54 -3.23 27.98
N ASP A 114 1.55 -2.73 28.72
CA ASP A 114 0.84 -3.52 29.72
C ASP A 114 -0.25 -4.37 29.03
N PRO A 115 -0.16 -5.71 29.10
CA PRO A 115 -1.14 -6.59 28.44
C PRO A 115 -2.60 -6.39 28.90
N MET A 116 -2.81 -5.78 30.06
CA MET A 116 -4.15 -5.57 30.62
C MET A 116 -4.69 -4.15 30.39
N ASN A 117 -3.79 -3.18 30.26
CA ASN A 117 -4.15 -1.76 30.26
C ASN A 117 -3.75 -1.03 28.97
N GLY A 118 -3.07 -1.73 28.05
CA GLY A 118 -2.57 -1.11 26.82
C GLY A 118 -1.37 -0.20 27.05
N VAL A 119 -1.18 0.79 26.18
CA VAL A 119 -0.11 1.79 26.29
C VAL A 119 -0.62 3.02 27.05
N SER A 120 0.11 3.45 28.09
CA SER A 120 -0.23 4.68 28.81
C SER A 120 0.11 5.93 27.99
N LEU A 121 -0.63 7.03 28.19
CA LEU A 121 -0.35 8.31 27.52
C LEU A 121 1.11 8.78 27.74
N GLU A 122 1.68 8.56 28.93
CA GLU A 122 3.07 8.95 29.25
C GLU A 122 4.10 8.20 28.38
N ASN A 123 3.80 6.96 27.97
CA ASN A 123 4.68 6.11 27.17
C ASN A 123 4.38 6.16 25.67
N SER A 124 3.18 6.60 25.28
CA SER A 124 2.65 6.40 23.92
C SER A 124 3.50 7.03 22.79
N ASP A 125 4.21 8.12 23.07
CA ASP A 125 5.13 8.78 22.13
C ASP A 125 6.58 8.26 22.20
N LYS A 126 6.85 7.21 23.01
CA LYS A 126 8.19 6.69 23.30
C LYS A 126 8.37 5.21 22.98
N VAL A 127 7.34 4.58 22.45
CA VAL A 127 7.34 3.15 22.12
C VAL A 127 7.14 2.94 20.64
N PHE A 128 7.48 1.76 20.14
CA PHE A 128 7.21 1.32 18.78
C PHE A 128 5.69 1.28 18.54
N GLY A 129 5.23 1.83 17.41
CA GLY A 129 3.81 1.95 17.08
C GLY A 129 3.13 0.63 16.75
N GLU A 130 1.83 0.68 16.51
CA GLU A 130 1.02 -0.46 16.08
C GLU A 130 1.01 -0.60 14.56
N ASN A 131 0.56 -1.74 14.04
CA ASN A 131 0.35 -2.04 12.64
C ASN A 131 1.52 -1.58 11.74
N THR A 132 2.64 -2.28 11.91
CA THR A 132 3.86 -2.03 11.13
C THR A 132 3.62 -2.27 9.65
N ASP A 133 4.12 -1.34 8.82
CA ASP A 133 3.96 -1.37 7.39
C ASP A 133 5.26 -0.97 6.68
N GLY A 134 5.20 -0.20 5.58
CA GLY A 134 6.34 0.19 4.77
C GLY A 134 7.58 0.55 5.57
N MET A 135 8.73 0.05 5.16
CA MET A 135 9.98 0.30 5.88
C MET A 135 11.19 0.39 4.95
N GLU A 136 12.18 1.17 5.39
CA GLU A 136 13.47 1.29 4.72
C GLU A 136 14.63 1.34 5.69
N LEU A 137 15.73 0.70 5.34
CA LEU A 137 16.97 0.74 6.11
C LEU A 137 17.95 1.75 5.54
N PHE A 138 18.54 2.56 6.42
CA PHE A 138 19.56 3.56 6.13
C PHE A 138 20.85 3.23 6.87
N VAL A 139 21.98 3.34 6.18
CA VAL A 139 23.32 3.23 6.78
C VAL A 139 23.85 4.64 7.03
N ILE A 140 23.94 5.02 8.31
CA ILE A 140 24.36 6.37 8.73
C ILE A 140 25.65 6.26 9.55
N GLY A 141 26.79 6.48 8.92
CA GLY A 141 28.07 6.14 9.51
C GLY A 141 28.20 4.63 9.71
N SER A 142 28.31 4.18 10.97
CA SER A 142 28.30 2.76 11.34
C SER A 142 26.93 2.24 11.80
N ALA A 143 25.95 3.11 11.96
CA ALA A 143 24.63 2.76 12.44
C ALA A 143 23.75 2.22 11.30
N GLN A 144 22.90 1.26 11.62
CA GLN A 144 21.79 0.84 10.77
C GLN A 144 20.50 1.40 11.37
N VAL A 145 19.83 2.26 10.62
CA VAL A 145 18.61 2.95 11.06
C VAL A 145 17.45 2.50 10.18
N ILE A 146 16.41 1.99 10.78
CA ILE A 146 15.15 1.66 10.08
C ILE A 146 14.16 2.79 10.33
N ALA A 147 13.57 3.31 9.25
CA ALA A 147 12.32 4.05 9.30
C ALA A 147 11.19 3.09 8.92
N VAL A 148 10.12 3.04 9.70
CA VAL A 148 9.00 2.14 9.52
C VAL A 148 7.69 2.84 9.80
N ASN A 149 6.70 2.60 8.96
CA ASN A 149 5.35 3.10 9.09
C ASN A 149 4.54 2.32 10.13
N HIS A 150 3.54 2.98 10.69
CA HIS A 150 2.48 2.44 11.53
C HIS A 150 1.17 2.96 10.97
N GLU A 151 0.48 2.13 10.23
CA GLU A 151 -0.59 2.54 9.35
C GLU A 151 -1.82 3.02 10.13
N TYR A 152 -2.45 2.16 10.91
CA TYR A 152 -3.65 2.47 11.71
C TYR A 152 -3.55 1.86 13.11
N VAL A 153 -4.60 2.00 13.91
CA VAL A 153 -4.71 1.42 15.25
C VAL A 153 -5.95 0.57 15.43
N ASN A 154 -5.83 -0.48 16.21
CA ASN A 154 -6.94 -1.25 16.72
C ASN A 154 -7.40 -0.64 18.04
N ASN A 155 -8.50 0.12 17.99
CA ASN A 155 -9.00 0.88 19.16
C ASN A 155 -9.19 0.00 20.40
N GLU A 156 -9.73 -1.22 20.24
CA GLU A 156 -10.03 -2.12 21.36
C GLU A 156 -8.79 -2.61 22.10
N THR A 157 -7.67 -2.80 21.37
CA THR A 157 -6.40 -3.20 21.99
C THR A 157 -5.68 -2.04 22.65
N ASN A 158 -5.82 -0.82 22.11
CA ASN A 158 -5.21 0.39 22.68
C ASN A 158 -6.01 0.99 23.84
N LEU A 159 -7.33 0.83 23.83
CA LEU A 159 -8.25 1.33 24.85
C LEU A 159 -9.13 0.19 25.41
N PRO A 160 -8.53 -0.85 26.03
CA PRO A 160 -9.22 -2.10 26.37
C PRO A 160 -10.34 -1.93 27.43
N HIS A 161 -10.39 -0.79 28.12
CA HIS A 161 -11.43 -0.49 29.12
C HIS A 161 -12.54 0.41 28.59
N ASN A 162 -12.46 0.80 27.33
CA ASN A 162 -13.48 1.60 26.67
C ASN A 162 -14.46 0.68 25.92
N GLU A 163 -15.73 1.08 25.89
CA GLU A 163 -16.73 0.36 25.10
C GLU A 163 -16.35 0.41 23.61
N LYS A 164 -16.17 -0.76 23.01
CA LYS A 164 -15.71 -0.91 21.61
C LYS A 164 -14.41 -0.11 21.31
N GLY A 165 -13.55 0.10 22.30
CA GLY A 165 -12.34 0.87 22.14
C GLY A 165 -12.55 2.36 21.80
N MET A 166 -13.77 2.87 21.81
CA MET A 166 -14.04 4.27 21.44
C MET A 166 -13.47 5.23 22.48
N PRO A 167 -12.82 6.34 22.06
CA PRO A 167 -12.26 7.31 22.96
C PRO A 167 -13.35 7.98 23.80
N LYS A 168 -13.05 8.26 25.08
CA LYS A 168 -13.90 8.98 26.04
C LYS A 168 -13.32 10.32 26.44
N SER A 169 -12.12 10.62 25.99
CA SER A 169 -11.39 11.84 26.31
C SER A 169 -10.39 12.21 25.21
N LEU A 170 -9.89 13.45 25.25
CA LEU A 170 -8.79 13.89 24.40
C LEU A 170 -7.50 13.09 24.67
N ASP A 171 -7.30 12.60 25.88
CA ASP A 171 -6.12 11.79 26.23
C ASP A 171 -6.19 10.41 25.57
N ASP A 172 -7.39 9.80 25.48
CA ASP A 172 -7.59 8.57 24.73
C ASP A 172 -7.28 8.79 23.23
N VAL A 173 -7.79 9.90 22.65
CA VAL A 173 -7.48 10.25 21.26
C VAL A 173 -5.98 10.41 21.05
N LYS A 174 -5.25 11.04 21.97
CA LYS A 174 -3.79 11.18 21.85
C LYS A 174 -3.07 9.83 21.91
N ILE A 175 -3.50 8.89 22.73
CA ILE A 175 -2.91 7.53 22.75
C ILE A 175 -3.04 6.90 21.36
N LEU A 176 -4.25 6.91 20.79
CA LEU A 176 -4.49 6.36 19.44
C LEU A 176 -3.65 7.08 18.36
N GLN A 177 -3.57 8.42 18.42
CA GLN A 177 -2.78 9.23 17.51
C GLN A 177 -1.27 8.96 17.60
N HIS A 178 -0.76 8.64 18.79
CA HIS A 178 0.65 8.35 19.00
C HIS A 178 1.06 6.96 18.55
N MET A 179 0.12 6.00 18.49
CA MET A 179 0.44 4.62 18.06
C MET A 179 0.62 4.48 16.55
N GLN A 180 0.21 5.48 15.78
CA GLN A 180 0.30 5.56 14.32
C GLN A 180 1.49 6.43 13.86
N GLY A 181 1.68 6.52 12.53
CA GLY A 181 2.69 7.37 11.92
C GLY A 181 3.99 6.64 11.61
N VAL A 182 5.14 7.13 12.07
CA VAL A 182 6.45 6.58 11.73
C VAL A 182 7.33 6.41 12.97
N THR A 183 8.02 5.28 13.05
CA THR A 183 9.19 5.11 13.94
C THR A 183 10.47 5.22 13.12
N VAL A 184 11.39 6.06 13.55
CA VAL A 184 12.80 5.99 13.13
C VAL A 184 13.59 5.42 14.31
N MET A 185 14.36 4.34 14.08
CA MET A 185 15.09 3.67 15.14
C MET A 185 16.42 3.07 14.66
N GLU A 186 17.45 3.17 15.47
CA GLU A 186 18.68 2.41 15.26
C GLU A 186 18.47 0.95 15.69
N VAL A 187 18.95 0.04 14.85
CA VAL A 187 18.91 -1.40 15.12
C VAL A 187 20.32 -1.99 15.03
N ALA A 188 20.57 -3.00 15.84
CA ALA A 188 21.85 -3.70 15.86
C ALA A 188 21.67 -5.20 16.11
N GLU A 189 22.52 -6.01 15.48
CA GLU A 189 22.60 -7.44 15.77
C GLU A 189 23.55 -7.70 16.94
N GLY A 190 23.04 -8.26 18.02
CA GLY A 190 23.80 -8.66 19.21
C GLY A 190 23.81 -10.16 19.42
N GLU A 191 24.27 -10.62 20.59
CA GLU A 191 24.27 -12.06 20.95
C GLU A 191 22.87 -12.69 21.01
N LYS A 192 21.84 -11.86 21.22
CA LYS A 192 20.42 -12.29 21.28
C LYS A 192 19.65 -12.03 19.98
N GLY A 193 20.36 -11.83 18.87
CA GLY A 193 19.77 -11.46 17.59
C GLY A 193 19.63 -9.95 17.40
N TRP A 194 18.77 -9.55 16.47
CA TRP A 194 18.50 -8.15 16.15
C TRP A 194 17.67 -7.46 17.24
N GLN A 195 18.04 -6.25 17.61
CA GLN A 195 17.40 -5.48 18.67
C GLN A 195 17.39 -3.99 18.36
N ILE A 196 16.38 -3.27 18.91
CA ILE A 196 16.36 -1.82 18.95
C ILE A 196 17.50 -1.34 19.87
N VAL A 197 18.27 -0.37 19.41
CA VAL A 197 19.25 0.35 20.23
C VAL A 197 18.50 1.42 21.01
N VAL A 198 18.14 1.10 22.26
CA VAL A 198 17.40 2.02 23.15
C VAL A 198 18.22 3.28 23.39
N ASP A 199 17.55 4.44 23.46
CA ASP A 199 18.16 5.77 23.63
C ASP A 199 19.15 6.17 22.52
N SER A 200 19.08 5.55 21.34
CA SER A 200 19.87 6.04 20.19
C SER A 200 19.44 7.46 19.85
N LYS A 201 20.43 8.27 19.44
CA LYS A 201 20.20 9.64 18.97
C LYS A 201 19.33 9.72 17.70
N PHE A 202 19.14 8.60 17.00
CA PHE A 202 18.31 8.50 15.82
C PHE A 202 16.86 8.16 16.16
N ASN A 203 16.58 7.62 17.37
CA ASN A 203 15.25 7.17 17.74
C ASN A 203 14.29 8.34 17.82
N ARG A 204 13.15 8.17 17.16
CA ARG A 204 12.15 9.22 17.03
C ARG A 204 10.78 8.62 16.68
N ARG A 205 9.71 9.21 17.26
CA ARG A 205 8.33 8.99 16.85
C ARG A 205 7.80 10.19 16.07
N ILE A 206 7.14 9.93 14.97
CA ILE A 206 6.44 10.92 14.12
C ILE A 206 5.00 10.43 14.04
N HIS A 207 4.04 11.25 14.43
CA HIS A 207 2.64 10.86 14.58
C HIS A 207 1.70 12.04 14.26
N HIS A 208 0.40 11.91 14.47
CA HIS A 208 -0.63 12.89 14.11
C HIS A 208 -0.42 14.31 14.70
N ASN A 209 0.40 14.48 15.73
CA ASN A 209 0.65 15.77 16.38
C ASN A 209 2.06 16.33 16.12
N THR A 210 2.86 15.66 15.30
CA THR A 210 4.21 16.12 14.94
C THR A 210 4.14 17.34 14.03
N PRO A 211 4.83 18.47 14.36
CA PRO A 211 4.90 19.61 13.47
C PRO A 211 5.57 19.26 12.13
N MET A 212 4.97 19.70 11.03
CA MET A 212 5.42 19.46 9.65
C MET A 212 5.29 20.71 8.78
N LYS A 213 5.94 20.70 7.61
CA LYS A 213 5.79 21.71 6.58
C LYS A 213 5.01 21.19 5.39
N LEU A 214 4.24 22.06 4.76
CA LEU A 214 3.74 21.84 3.40
C LEU A 214 4.71 22.49 2.41
N SER A 215 5.04 21.80 1.32
CA SER A 215 5.87 22.31 0.22
C SER A 215 5.23 22.01 -1.14
N GLY A 216 5.80 22.60 -2.20
CA GLY A 216 5.25 22.42 -3.55
C GLY A 216 4.06 23.35 -3.85
N PRO A 217 3.32 23.11 -4.97
CA PRO A 217 2.36 24.06 -5.51
C PRO A 217 1.14 24.36 -4.63
N ALA A 218 0.72 23.46 -3.75
CA ALA A 218 -0.41 23.70 -2.86
C ALA A 218 -0.02 24.49 -1.58
N ALA A 219 1.27 24.57 -1.24
CA ALA A 219 1.71 25.34 -0.08
C ALA A 219 1.35 26.83 -0.24
N GLY A 220 0.68 27.40 0.78
CA GLY A 220 0.22 28.80 0.76
C GLY A 220 -1.09 29.04 0.01
N SER A 221 -1.66 28.03 -0.66
CA SER A 221 -2.97 28.13 -1.31
C SER A 221 -4.10 28.30 -0.28
N ASP A 222 -5.15 29.02 -0.66
CA ASP A 222 -6.36 29.16 0.15
C ASP A 222 -7.06 27.81 0.42
N LEU A 223 -6.78 26.80 -0.40
CA LEU A 223 -7.32 25.44 -0.23
C LEU A 223 -6.78 24.71 1.00
N VAL A 224 -5.59 25.09 1.50
CA VAL A 224 -4.92 24.45 2.63
C VAL A 224 -4.74 25.37 3.84
N LYS A 225 -5.21 26.61 3.80
CA LYS A 225 -5.20 27.52 4.96
C LYS A 225 -6.23 27.12 5.99
N THR A 226 -5.85 27.18 7.27
CA THR A 226 -6.74 26.96 8.40
C THR A 226 -6.64 28.12 9.40
N ALA A 227 -7.51 28.15 10.40
CA ALA A 227 -7.42 29.15 11.47
C ALA A 227 -6.11 29.03 12.27
N ALA A 228 -5.60 27.81 12.42
CA ALA A 228 -4.32 27.52 13.10
C ALA A 228 -3.11 27.87 12.23
N ASP A 229 -3.25 27.78 10.91
CA ASP A 229 -2.21 28.13 9.93
C ASP A 229 -2.78 29.01 8.81
N PRO A 230 -2.89 30.33 9.03
CA PRO A 230 -3.41 31.24 8.02
C PRO A 230 -2.49 31.45 6.82
N ASN A 231 -1.24 30.98 6.89
CA ASN A 231 -0.30 31.01 5.78
C ASN A 231 -0.38 29.77 4.88
N GLY A 232 -0.93 28.65 5.36
CA GLY A 232 -1.06 27.41 4.60
C GLY A 232 0.28 26.70 4.32
N VAL A 233 1.24 26.79 5.23
CA VAL A 233 2.60 26.23 5.07
C VAL A 233 3.05 25.36 6.24
N ASP A 234 2.35 25.42 7.35
CA ASP A 234 2.61 24.64 8.57
C ASP A 234 1.43 23.71 8.87
N CYS A 235 1.68 22.43 9.12
CA CYS A 235 0.64 21.47 9.47
C CYS A 235 1.06 20.58 10.63
N LEU A 236 0.12 19.82 11.15
CA LEU A 236 0.38 18.79 12.16
C LEU A 236 0.14 17.41 11.58
N GLY A 237 1.12 16.54 11.75
CA GLY A 237 1.00 15.11 11.65
C GLY A 237 0.92 14.53 10.25
N THR A 238 1.04 13.24 10.26
CA THR A 238 0.87 12.33 9.14
C THR A 238 -0.16 11.28 9.52
N PHE A 239 -0.85 10.68 8.54
CA PHE A 239 -2.06 9.91 8.76
C PHE A 239 -2.06 8.64 7.91
N ASN A 240 -2.39 7.50 8.52
CA ASN A 240 -2.53 6.21 7.84
C ASN A 240 -1.34 5.94 6.91
N ASN A 241 -0.18 5.78 7.53
CA ASN A 241 1.08 5.64 6.82
C ASN A 241 1.27 4.20 6.37
N CYS A 242 0.90 3.91 5.13
CA CYS A 242 0.99 2.59 4.51
C CYS A 242 2.40 2.32 3.97
N GLY A 243 2.58 2.29 2.66
CA GLY A 243 3.85 1.97 2.03
C GLY A 243 4.93 3.07 2.14
N ALA A 244 6.09 2.77 1.64
CA ALA A 244 7.27 3.61 1.79
C ALA A 244 8.03 3.83 0.48
N GLY A 245 8.97 4.76 0.53
CA GLY A 245 9.97 4.98 -0.50
C GLY A 245 11.27 5.48 0.09
N LYS A 246 12.32 5.40 -0.72
CA LYS A 246 13.66 5.88 -0.39
C LYS A 246 14.22 6.74 -1.49
N THR A 247 14.68 7.92 -1.11
CA THR A 247 15.33 8.81 -2.08
C THR A 247 16.79 8.46 -2.28
N PRO A 248 17.36 8.76 -3.45
CA PRO A 248 18.78 8.56 -3.69
C PRO A 248 19.69 9.49 -2.87
N TRP A 249 19.13 10.51 -2.21
CA TRP A 249 19.86 11.41 -1.29
C TRP A 249 19.70 11.02 0.19
N GLY A 250 19.04 9.88 0.47
CA GLY A 250 19.05 9.28 1.80
C GLY A 250 17.91 9.70 2.72
N THR A 251 16.81 10.25 2.20
CA THR A 251 15.60 10.49 2.98
C THR A 251 14.57 9.37 2.79
N TYR A 252 13.71 9.20 3.79
CA TYR A 252 12.57 8.30 3.81
C TYR A 252 11.33 9.02 3.31
N LEU A 253 10.54 8.34 2.50
CA LEU A 253 9.23 8.80 2.06
C LEU A 253 8.19 7.90 2.70
N THR A 254 7.34 8.46 3.56
CA THR A 254 6.15 7.79 4.08
C THR A 254 4.93 8.26 3.31
N CYS A 255 3.99 7.38 3.07
CA CYS A 255 2.87 7.59 2.17
C CYS A 255 1.55 7.61 2.97
N GLU A 256 0.79 8.70 2.86
CA GLU A 256 -0.50 8.85 3.52
C GLU A 256 -1.59 8.23 2.65
N GLU A 257 -2.21 7.16 3.12
CA GLU A 257 -3.19 6.37 2.37
C GLU A 257 -4.63 6.67 2.84
N ASN A 258 -5.20 5.91 3.75
CA ASN A 258 -6.60 6.00 4.20
C ASN A 258 -6.89 7.19 5.16
N PHE A 259 -6.29 8.35 4.90
CA PHE A 259 -6.44 9.57 5.70
C PHE A 259 -7.89 10.05 5.87
N ASN A 260 -8.78 9.66 4.97
CA ASN A 260 -10.20 10.01 5.01
C ASN A 260 -10.92 9.53 6.28
N GLY A 261 -10.48 8.43 6.87
CA GLY A 261 -11.09 7.80 8.04
C GLY A 261 -10.96 8.58 9.35
N TYR A 262 -10.15 9.64 9.38
CA TYR A 262 -9.92 10.43 10.60
C TYR A 262 -10.79 11.69 10.68
N PHE A 263 -11.36 12.16 9.56
CA PHE A 263 -12.06 13.45 9.45
C PHE A 263 -13.56 13.24 9.32
N GLY A 264 -14.32 13.73 10.28
CA GLY A 264 -15.78 13.64 10.29
C GLY A 264 -16.44 14.88 10.87
N THR A 265 -17.68 14.79 11.34
CA THR A 265 -18.36 15.90 12.01
C THR A 265 -19.49 15.42 12.92
N ILE A 266 -19.61 16.07 14.07
CA ILE A 266 -20.75 15.93 14.99
C ILE A 266 -21.87 16.94 14.70
N THR A 267 -21.69 17.84 13.73
CA THR A 267 -22.69 18.85 13.39
C THR A 267 -23.81 18.22 12.59
N ALA A 268 -25.00 18.13 13.18
CA ALA A 268 -26.17 17.59 12.53
C ALA A 268 -26.47 18.34 11.22
N ASP A 269 -26.89 17.59 10.19
CA ASP A 269 -27.26 18.10 8.87
C ASP A 269 -26.14 18.87 8.12
N PHE A 270 -24.88 18.76 8.55
CA PHE A 270 -23.75 19.32 7.81
C PHE A 270 -23.64 18.66 6.42
N LYS A 271 -23.64 19.49 5.39
CA LYS A 271 -23.48 19.00 4.02
C LYS A 271 -22.00 18.95 3.68
N LEU A 272 -21.48 17.75 3.59
CA LEU A 272 -20.12 17.53 3.12
C LEU A 272 -19.96 18.05 1.69
N PRO A 273 -18.88 18.81 1.41
CA PRO A 273 -18.52 19.23 0.04
C PRO A 273 -18.34 18.02 -0.89
N ASP A 274 -18.57 18.23 -2.20
CA ASP A 274 -18.48 17.12 -3.17
C ASP A 274 -17.05 16.57 -3.32
N ASP A 275 -16.03 17.41 -3.12
CA ASP A 275 -14.64 16.97 -3.10
C ASP A 275 -14.35 15.99 -1.94
N TYR A 276 -15.04 16.12 -0.81
CA TYR A 276 -14.90 15.18 0.30
C TYR A 276 -15.41 13.78 -0.05
N LYS A 277 -16.57 13.72 -0.73
CA LYS A 277 -17.13 12.44 -1.19
C LYS A 277 -16.19 11.73 -2.15
N ARG A 278 -15.48 12.48 -3.01
CA ARG A 278 -14.48 11.93 -3.93
C ARG A 278 -13.35 11.18 -3.20
N TYR A 279 -13.03 11.60 -1.99
CA TYR A 279 -11.96 11.02 -1.15
C TYR A 279 -12.51 10.12 -0.03
N GLY A 280 -13.80 9.77 -0.04
CA GLY A 280 -14.39 8.89 0.96
C GLY A 280 -14.54 9.51 2.36
N ILE A 281 -14.48 10.85 2.49
CA ILE A 281 -14.71 11.51 3.78
C ILE A 281 -16.22 11.51 4.07
N VAL A 282 -16.59 10.95 5.22
CA VAL A 282 -17.98 10.81 5.69
C VAL A 282 -18.21 11.56 7.00
N ALA A 283 -19.46 11.67 7.45
CA ALA A 283 -19.77 12.40 8.68
C ALA A 283 -19.30 11.64 9.94
N GLU A 284 -19.48 10.33 9.98
CA GLU A 284 -19.09 9.45 11.09
C GLU A 284 -17.76 8.77 10.78
N THR A 285 -16.77 8.94 11.67
CA THR A 285 -15.44 8.36 11.50
C THR A 285 -15.29 7.03 12.22
N ARG A 286 -14.31 6.24 11.78
CA ARG A 286 -13.93 4.99 12.45
C ARG A 286 -13.36 5.22 13.85
N TYR A 287 -12.64 6.33 14.06
CA TYR A 287 -11.83 6.57 15.27
C TYR A 287 -12.48 7.52 16.28
N GLY A 288 -13.47 8.31 15.89
CA GLY A 288 -14.18 9.25 16.77
C GLY A 288 -13.32 10.42 17.25
N TYR A 289 -12.28 10.82 16.51
CA TYR A 289 -11.40 11.92 16.92
C TYR A 289 -12.11 13.26 16.95
N GLU A 290 -13.05 13.50 16.03
CA GLU A 290 -13.87 14.72 15.91
C GLU A 290 -14.73 14.98 17.16
N LEU A 291 -14.93 13.97 18.01
CA LEU A 291 -15.67 14.10 19.25
C LEU A 291 -14.89 14.91 20.31
N PHE A 292 -13.56 14.88 20.26
CA PHE A 292 -12.67 15.43 21.30
C PHE A 292 -11.62 16.40 20.78
N ASP A 293 -11.28 16.34 19.48
CA ASP A 293 -10.30 17.21 18.83
C ASP A 293 -10.94 17.93 17.64
N GLU A 294 -11.19 19.24 17.82
CA GLU A 294 -11.85 20.09 16.80
C GLU A 294 -11.11 20.12 15.46
N ARG A 295 -9.82 19.79 15.43
CA ARG A 295 -9.04 19.71 14.21
C ARG A 295 -9.65 18.69 13.21
N PHE A 296 -10.21 17.62 13.71
CA PHE A 296 -10.82 16.55 12.90
C PHE A 296 -12.29 16.78 12.58
N ASP A 297 -12.92 17.82 13.15
CA ASP A 297 -14.30 18.22 12.79
C ASP A 297 -14.31 19.10 11.55
N VAL A 298 -14.68 18.52 10.40
CA VAL A 298 -14.70 19.18 9.11
C VAL A 298 -15.70 20.34 9.01
N SER A 299 -16.68 20.41 9.91
CA SER A 299 -17.60 21.57 9.98
C SER A 299 -16.93 22.81 10.57
N LYS A 300 -15.87 22.60 11.38
CA LYS A 300 -15.08 23.65 12.01
C LYS A 300 -13.79 23.95 11.25
N ASN A 301 -13.14 22.92 10.73
CA ASN A 301 -11.85 22.97 10.02
C ASN A 301 -11.95 22.35 8.62
N PRO A 302 -12.71 22.99 7.69
CA PRO A 302 -13.03 22.39 6.39
C PRO A 302 -11.83 22.19 5.47
N ASN A 303 -10.70 22.84 5.70
CA ASN A 303 -9.49 22.64 4.90
C ASN A 303 -8.50 21.63 5.52
N GLU A 304 -8.72 21.20 6.76
CA GLU A 304 -7.78 20.26 7.41
C GLU A 304 -7.63 18.93 6.64
N PRO A 305 -8.72 18.29 6.13
CA PRO A 305 -8.57 17.08 5.32
C PRO A 305 -7.77 17.26 4.02
N ARG A 306 -7.69 18.50 3.49
CA ARG A 306 -6.92 18.83 2.27
C ARG A 306 -5.42 18.93 2.53
N ARG A 307 -4.98 18.78 3.78
CA ARG A 307 -3.59 18.79 4.24
C ARG A 307 -3.07 17.38 4.50
N ALA A 308 -3.87 16.36 4.21
CA ALA A 308 -3.58 14.93 4.31
C ALA A 308 -3.74 14.24 2.96
N GLY A 309 -3.13 13.05 2.79
CA GLY A 309 -3.11 12.30 1.54
C GLY A 309 -1.91 12.66 0.66
N TYR A 310 -0.76 12.94 1.27
CA TYR A 310 0.49 13.29 0.59
C TYR A 310 1.62 12.34 0.95
N VAL A 311 2.66 12.33 0.12
CA VAL A 311 3.95 11.75 0.49
C VAL A 311 4.67 12.71 1.43
N VAL A 312 5.20 12.18 2.54
CA VAL A 312 5.93 12.95 3.56
C VAL A 312 7.39 12.53 3.56
N GLU A 313 8.29 13.49 3.32
CA GLU A 313 9.73 13.27 3.36
C GLU A 313 10.29 13.49 4.75
N ILE A 314 11.07 12.52 5.24
CA ILE A 314 11.69 12.48 6.56
C ILE A 314 13.18 12.24 6.40
N ASP A 315 14.01 13.01 7.10
CA ASP A 315 15.45 12.74 7.22
C ASP A 315 15.70 11.79 8.41
N PRO A 316 16.07 10.52 8.18
CA PRO A 316 16.34 9.57 9.27
C PRO A 316 17.68 9.82 9.96
N SER A 317 18.53 10.68 9.41
CA SER A 317 19.84 11.01 9.98
C SER A 317 19.79 12.10 11.05
N ASP A 318 18.70 12.90 11.07
CA ASP A 318 18.49 14.00 12.01
C ASP A 318 17.10 13.89 12.69
N ALA A 319 17.10 13.41 13.92
CA ALA A 319 15.87 13.28 14.71
C ALA A 319 15.21 14.64 15.05
N SER A 320 15.89 15.76 14.84
CA SER A 320 15.35 17.12 15.05
C SER A 320 14.80 17.75 13.76
N SER A 321 14.99 17.14 12.61
CA SER A 321 14.51 17.65 11.31
C SER A 321 12.98 17.74 11.28
N THR A 322 12.43 18.72 10.57
CA THR A 322 10.99 18.86 10.37
C THR A 322 10.57 18.09 9.13
N PRO A 323 9.66 17.11 9.23
CA PRO A 323 9.13 16.40 8.05
C PRO A 323 8.40 17.34 7.09
N ILE A 324 8.40 16.98 5.80
CA ILE A 324 7.86 17.84 4.74
C ILE A 324 6.85 17.06 3.90
N LYS A 325 5.61 17.54 3.83
CA LYS A 325 4.59 17.02 2.90
C LYS A 325 4.82 17.59 1.51
N ARG A 326 5.04 16.73 0.52
CA ARG A 326 5.42 17.07 -0.86
C ARG A 326 4.19 17.14 -1.77
N THR A 327 3.50 18.29 -1.77
CA THR A 327 2.22 18.44 -2.47
C THR A 327 2.29 18.31 -4.00
N ALA A 328 3.47 18.49 -4.61
CA ALA A 328 3.66 18.27 -6.05
C ALA A 328 3.48 16.79 -6.49
N LEU A 329 3.53 15.85 -5.55
CA LEU A 329 3.27 14.43 -5.81
C LEU A 329 1.76 14.11 -5.87
N GLY A 330 0.90 15.11 -5.65
CA GLY A 330 -0.56 14.98 -5.68
C GLY A 330 -1.13 14.51 -4.35
N ARG A 331 -2.45 14.71 -4.18
CA ARG A 331 -3.23 14.24 -3.04
C ARG A 331 -4.07 13.05 -3.46
N ILE A 332 -3.71 11.88 -2.97
CA ILE A 332 -4.35 10.58 -3.24
C ILE A 332 -4.24 9.70 -1.99
N LYS A 333 -4.81 8.51 -2.01
CA LYS A 333 -4.49 7.46 -1.04
C LYS A 333 -3.18 6.80 -1.50
N HIS A 334 -2.06 7.38 -1.04
CA HIS A 334 -0.73 6.93 -1.45
C HIS A 334 -0.36 5.60 -0.80
N GLU A 335 -0.24 4.58 -1.63
CA GLU A 335 0.28 3.29 -1.19
C GLU A 335 1.78 3.36 -0.91
N ASN A 336 2.57 3.56 -1.94
CA ASN A 336 3.99 3.78 -1.78
C ASN A 336 4.52 4.86 -2.74
N ALA A 337 5.82 5.15 -2.65
CA ALA A 337 6.51 6.10 -3.51
C ALA A 337 7.80 5.47 -4.08
N ALA A 338 7.68 4.77 -5.21
CA ALA A 338 8.81 4.12 -5.87
C ALA A 338 9.67 5.14 -6.61
N VAL A 339 10.85 5.44 -6.07
CA VAL A 339 11.76 6.46 -6.60
C VAL A 339 12.80 5.82 -7.51
N VAL A 340 12.98 6.40 -8.70
CA VAL A 340 14.06 6.04 -9.64
C VAL A 340 14.65 7.29 -10.27
N VAL A 341 15.95 7.25 -10.58
CA VAL A 341 16.61 8.32 -11.34
C VAL A 341 16.61 7.96 -12.82
N ALA A 342 16.01 8.82 -13.63
CA ALA A 342 15.96 8.69 -15.06
C ALA A 342 17.35 8.84 -15.71
N ARG A 343 17.48 8.46 -16.97
CA ARG A 343 18.74 8.47 -17.70
C ARG A 343 19.38 9.87 -17.79
N ASP A 344 18.55 10.92 -17.84
CA ASP A 344 19.00 12.32 -17.87
C ASP A 344 19.25 12.92 -16.48
N GLY A 345 19.06 12.13 -15.41
CA GLY A 345 19.25 12.54 -14.02
C GLY A 345 18.00 13.09 -13.33
N ARG A 346 16.86 13.24 -14.01
CA ARG A 346 15.61 13.64 -13.36
C ARG A 346 15.13 12.55 -12.40
N VAL A 347 14.46 12.98 -11.35
CA VAL A 347 13.84 12.06 -10.38
C VAL A 347 12.44 11.71 -10.86
N VAL A 348 12.16 10.42 -10.90
CA VAL A 348 10.83 9.87 -11.21
C VAL A 348 10.30 9.18 -9.96
N VAL A 349 9.03 9.44 -9.63
CA VAL A 349 8.33 8.76 -8.53
C VAL A 349 7.05 8.15 -9.09
N TYR A 350 6.88 6.85 -8.94
CA TYR A 350 5.65 6.14 -9.26
C TYR A 350 4.84 5.91 -7.99
N MET A 351 3.51 6.02 -8.07
CA MET A 351 2.60 5.97 -6.92
C MET A 351 1.26 5.35 -7.31
N GLY A 352 0.76 4.42 -6.50
CA GLY A 352 -0.60 3.88 -6.58
C GLY A 352 -1.58 4.74 -5.75
N ASP A 353 -2.82 4.85 -6.20
CA ASP A 353 -3.94 5.43 -5.46
C ASP A 353 -4.89 4.29 -5.06
N ASP A 354 -4.75 3.78 -3.84
CA ASP A 354 -5.51 2.62 -3.40
C ASP A 354 -6.99 2.95 -3.16
N GLU A 355 -7.73 2.87 -4.24
CA GLU A 355 -9.18 2.94 -4.23
C GLU A 355 -9.76 2.31 -5.50
N ARG A 356 -10.91 1.68 -5.39
CA ARG A 356 -11.64 1.05 -6.50
C ARG A 356 -11.91 2.02 -7.65
N GLY A 357 -11.23 1.80 -8.77
CA GLY A 357 -11.37 2.62 -9.98
C GLY A 357 -10.60 3.93 -9.96
N GLU A 358 -9.69 4.13 -9.00
CA GLU A 358 -8.72 5.23 -9.03
C GLU A 358 -7.48 4.86 -9.86
N PHE A 359 -6.38 5.59 -9.78
CA PHE A 359 -5.43 5.67 -10.86
C PHE A 359 -3.99 5.38 -10.43
N LEU A 360 -3.15 5.03 -11.40
CA LEU A 360 -1.70 4.92 -11.26
C LEU A 360 -1.04 6.23 -11.71
N TYR A 361 -0.15 6.79 -10.88
CA TYR A 361 0.49 8.07 -11.09
C TYR A 361 2.00 7.98 -11.27
N LYS A 362 2.57 9.01 -11.93
CA LYS A 362 4.00 9.22 -12.09
C LYS A 362 4.31 10.71 -11.92
N TYR A 363 5.32 11.02 -11.10
CA TYR A 363 5.89 12.35 -11.02
C TYR A 363 7.28 12.36 -11.70
N VAL A 364 7.63 13.45 -12.39
CA VAL A 364 8.95 13.66 -12.99
C VAL A 364 9.43 15.06 -12.59
N SER A 365 10.59 15.14 -11.92
CA SER A 365 11.17 16.42 -11.50
C SER A 365 11.64 17.29 -12.69
N ASN A 366 11.60 18.61 -12.54
CA ASN A 366 12.21 19.53 -13.49
C ASN A 366 13.74 19.55 -13.34
N GLY A 367 14.23 19.48 -12.11
CA GLY A 367 15.64 19.43 -11.78
C GLY A 367 16.22 18.02 -11.92
N ILE A 368 17.55 17.93 -11.98
CA ILE A 368 18.30 16.67 -11.99
C ILE A 368 18.92 16.40 -10.62
N TYR A 369 18.94 15.13 -10.23
CA TYR A 369 19.66 14.70 -9.05
C TYR A 369 21.17 14.65 -9.32
N VAL A 370 21.93 15.33 -8.47
CA VAL A 370 23.39 15.26 -8.44
C VAL A 370 23.82 14.86 -7.02
N PRO A 371 24.60 13.79 -6.83
CA PRO A 371 25.06 13.40 -5.50
C PRO A 371 25.78 14.56 -4.78
N GLY A 372 25.30 14.90 -3.55
CA GLY A 372 25.80 16.03 -2.78
C GLY A 372 25.34 17.42 -3.24
N GLY A 373 24.50 17.50 -4.27
CA GLY A 373 23.86 18.74 -4.73
C GLY A 373 22.62 19.11 -3.91
N ASP A 374 22.01 20.25 -4.27
CA ASP A 374 20.72 20.68 -3.68
C ASP A 374 19.57 19.81 -4.19
N THR A 375 18.89 19.14 -3.27
CA THR A 375 17.75 18.26 -3.54
C THR A 375 16.40 18.86 -3.10
N SER A 376 16.42 20.04 -2.49
CA SER A 376 15.26 20.65 -1.83
C SER A 376 14.04 20.84 -2.73
N LYS A 377 14.25 20.95 -4.04
CA LYS A 377 13.22 21.20 -5.06
C LYS A 377 12.85 20.00 -5.92
N LEU A 378 13.57 18.88 -5.78
CA LEU A 378 13.38 17.73 -6.67
C LEU A 378 12.00 17.05 -6.52
N LEU A 379 11.35 17.18 -5.35
CA LEU A 379 10.01 16.70 -5.09
C LEU A 379 8.94 17.82 -5.01
N ASP A 380 9.32 19.06 -5.31
CA ASP A 380 8.42 20.24 -5.31
C ASP A 380 8.19 20.81 -6.70
N GLU A 381 9.18 20.74 -7.58
CA GLU A 381 9.16 21.34 -8.91
C GLU A 381 9.27 20.25 -9.98
N GLY A 382 8.15 19.91 -10.60
CA GLY A 382 8.04 18.85 -11.59
C GLY A 382 6.66 18.78 -12.21
N THR A 383 6.42 17.71 -12.94
CA THR A 383 5.12 17.42 -13.56
C THR A 383 4.57 16.11 -13.03
N LEU A 384 3.32 16.14 -12.59
CA LEU A 384 2.56 14.93 -12.23
C LEU A 384 1.83 14.42 -13.48
N PHE A 385 1.83 13.10 -13.65
CA PHE A 385 1.18 12.39 -14.73
C PHE A 385 0.29 11.28 -14.17
N VAL A 386 -0.68 10.86 -14.99
CA VAL A 386 -1.54 9.71 -14.71
C VAL A 386 -1.50 8.73 -15.88
N ALA A 387 -1.60 7.44 -15.60
CA ALA A 387 -1.50 6.39 -16.60
C ALA A 387 -2.77 6.26 -17.45
N LYS A 388 -2.58 6.06 -18.76
CA LYS A 388 -3.61 5.60 -19.68
C LYS A 388 -3.12 4.37 -20.43
N PHE A 389 -3.77 3.24 -20.19
CA PHE A 389 -3.46 1.96 -20.82
C PHE A 389 -4.33 1.76 -22.07
N SER A 390 -3.77 1.15 -23.10
CA SER A 390 -4.52 0.69 -24.28
C SER A 390 -4.57 -0.84 -24.32
N ASP A 391 -5.62 -1.37 -24.93
CA ASP A 391 -5.80 -2.83 -25.07
C ASP A 391 -4.76 -3.49 -26.00
N GLU A 392 -3.96 -2.70 -26.71
CA GLU A 392 -2.89 -3.19 -27.60
C GLU A 392 -1.55 -3.40 -26.87
N GLY A 393 -1.50 -3.33 -25.53
CA GLY A 393 -0.28 -3.50 -24.74
C GLY A 393 0.66 -2.29 -24.78
N THR A 394 0.13 -1.11 -25.08
CA THR A 394 0.84 0.18 -25.00
C THR A 394 0.14 1.12 -24.02
N GLY A 395 0.83 2.17 -23.62
CA GLY A 395 0.23 3.18 -22.76
C GLY A 395 0.98 4.50 -22.83
N GLU A 396 0.39 5.50 -22.22
CA GLU A 396 0.92 6.86 -22.15
C GLU A 396 0.71 7.47 -20.77
N TRP A 397 1.62 8.35 -20.37
CA TRP A 397 1.53 9.15 -19.17
C TRP A 397 0.94 10.51 -19.52
N LEU A 398 -0.33 10.73 -19.13
CA LEU A 398 -1.05 11.99 -19.39
C LEU A 398 -0.63 13.02 -18.36
N ALA A 399 -0.08 14.15 -18.81
CA ALA A 399 0.36 15.23 -17.93
C ALA A 399 -0.83 15.92 -17.27
N LEU A 400 -0.75 16.15 -15.96
CA LEU A 400 -1.71 16.92 -15.18
C LEU A 400 -1.20 18.37 -15.06
N THR A 401 -1.59 19.20 -16.01
CA THR A 401 -1.21 20.61 -16.11
C THR A 401 -2.43 21.51 -16.23
N GLU A 402 -2.24 22.81 -16.08
CA GLU A 402 -3.33 23.79 -16.28
C GLU A 402 -3.93 23.70 -17.70
N GLU A 403 -3.09 23.42 -18.70
CA GLU A 403 -3.52 23.27 -20.09
C GLU A 403 -4.38 22.02 -20.30
N THR A 404 -3.99 20.88 -19.74
CA THR A 404 -4.68 19.59 -19.97
C THR A 404 -5.93 19.43 -19.13
N THR A 405 -5.95 19.98 -17.91
CA THR A 405 -7.02 19.79 -16.94
C THR A 405 -7.99 21.00 -16.85
N GLY A 406 -7.52 22.19 -17.23
CA GLY A 406 -8.24 23.45 -16.99
C GLY A 406 -8.31 23.84 -15.50
N MET A 407 -7.45 23.27 -14.64
CA MET A 407 -7.35 23.53 -13.21
C MET A 407 -6.01 24.22 -12.92
N LYS A 408 -5.95 25.07 -11.90
CA LYS A 408 -4.69 25.65 -11.43
C LYS A 408 -3.80 24.59 -10.79
N MET A 409 -2.49 24.84 -10.71
CA MET A 409 -1.55 23.86 -10.16
C MET A 409 -1.83 23.48 -8.70
N ASP A 410 -2.24 24.43 -7.85
CA ASP A 410 -2.64 24.15 -6.48
C ASP A 410 -3.91 23.27 -6.41
N GLU A 411 -4.88 23.53 -7.30
CA GLU A 411 -6.08 22.70 -7.44
C GLU A 411 -5.74 21.28 -7.92
N ILE A 412 -4.82 21.12 -8.88
CA ILE A 412 -4.35 19.80 -9.35
C ILE A 412 -3.74 19.01 -8.21
N CYS A 413 -2.91 19.65 -7.38
CA CYS A 413 -2.25 18.99 -6.25
C CYS A 413 -3.21 18.62 -5.10
N VAL A 414 -4.33 19.35 -4.93
CA VAL A 414 -5.34 19.08 -3.88
C VAL A 414 -6.47 18.18 -4.38
N PHE A 415 -6.86 18.32 -5.64
CA PHE A 415 -7.94 17.57 -6.30
C PHE A 415 -7.39 16.66 -7.41
N THR A 416 -6.34 15.92 -7.09
CA THR A 416 -5.56 15.11 -8.04
C THR A 416 -6.43 14.07 -8.76
N ARG A 417 -7.32 13.37 -8.04
CA ARG A 417 -8.27 12.41 -8.61
C ARG A 417 -9.19 13.06 -9.66
N GLN A 418 -9.68 14.28 -9.39
CA GLN A 418 -10.52 15.01 -10.33
C GLN A 418 -9.73 15.46 -11.57
N ALA A 419 -8.47 15.87 -11.40
CA ALA A 419 -7.59 16.19 -12.52
C ALA A 419 -7.33 14.96 -13.41
N ALA A 420 -7.09 13.79 -12.83
CA ALA A 420 -6.91 12.53 -13.55
C ALA A 420 -8.16 12.09 -14.33
N SER A 421 -9.35 12.20 -13.71
CA SER A 421 -10.63 11.94 -14.39
C SER A 421 -10.82 12.86 -15.61
N LYS A 422 -10.45 14.14 -15.51
CA LYS A 422 -10.59 15.11 -16.63
C LYS A 422 -9.76 14.79 -17.86
N VAL A 423 -8.59 14.19 -17.69
CA VAL A 423 -7.73 13.79 -18.81
C VAL A 423 -8.05 12.40 -19.34
N GLY A 424 -8.98 11.67 -18.71
CA GLY A 424 -9.43 10.35 -19.16
C GLY A 424 -8.43 9.24 -18.86
N ALA A 425 -7.89 9.24 -17.64
CA ALA A 425 -7.03 8.17 -17.12
C ALA A 425 -7.75 6.81 -17.12
N THR A 426 -6.99 5.72 -17.11
CA THR A 426 -7.55 4.36 -17.01
C THR A 426 -7.88 4.04 -15.56
N THR A 427 -9.16 3.71 -15.28
CA THR A 427 -9.58 3.23 -13.95
C THR A 427 -8.94 1.87 -13.65
N MET A 428 -8.33 1.73 -12.45
CA MET A 428 -7.56 0.56 -12.04
C MET A 428 -8.26 -0.22 -10.92
N ASP A 429 -7.78 -1.46 -10.66
CA ASP A 429 -8.28 -2.32 -9.59
C ASP A 429 -7.46 -2.15 -8.31
N ARG A 430 -7.64 -0.99 -7.63
CA ARG A 430 -6.90 -0.62 -6.43
C ARG A 430 -5.39 -0.72 -6.66
N PRO A 431 -4.76 0.32 -7.24
CA PRO A 431 -3.31 0.35 -7.42
C PRO A 431 -2.58 0.50 -6.08
N GLU A 432 -1.88 -0.55 -5.71
CA GLU A 432 -1.07 -0.66 -4.51
C GLU A 432 0.39 -0.29 -4.77
N TRP A 433 1.32 -1.05 -4.17
CA TRP A 433 2.74 -0.75 -4.29
C TRP A 433 3.24 -0.83 -5.73
N VAL A 434 4.13 0.10 -6.04
CA VAL A 434 4.94 0.10 -7.26
C VAL A 434 6.38 -0.29 -6.93
N ALA A 435 7.00 -1.12 -7.75
CA ALA A 435 8.42 -1.45 -7.64
C ALA A 435 9.14 -1.25 -8.97
N THR A 436 10.34 -0.66 -8.93
CA THR A 436 11.22 -0.52 -10.10
C THR A 436 12.35 -1.54 -10.03
N ASN A 437 12.62 -2.23 -11.15
CA ASN A 437 13.67 -3.24 -11.20
C ASN A 437 15.07 -2.58 -11.21
N PRO A 438 15.96 -2.89 -10.23
CA PRO A 438 17.28 -2.26 -10.16
C PRO A 438 18.26 -2.75 -11.25
N VAL A 439 17.94 -3.83 -11.96
CA VAL A 439 18.81 -4.43 -12.99
C VAL A 439 18.22 -4.38 -14.40
N ALA A 440 16.98 -3.89 -14.56
CA ALA A 440 16.31 -3.71 -15.86
C ALA A 440 15.43 -2.45 -15.84
N ILE A 441 15.21 -1.84 -17.02
CA ILE A 441 14.35 -0.65 -17.13
C ILE A 441 12.89 -1.09 -17.26
N GLU A 442 12.31 -1.43 -16.15
CA GLU A 442 10.91 -1.84 -16.04
C GLU A 442 10.36 -1.49 -14.66
N ALA A 443 9.05 -1.39 -14.54
CA ALA A 443 8.37 -1.17 -13.27
C ALA A 443 7.08 -2.01 -13.19
N TYR A 444 6.62 -2.25 -11.98
CA TYR A 444 5.50 -3.13 -11.64
C TYR A 444 4.55 -2.42 -10.70
N CYS A 445 3.25 -2.71 -10.79
CA CYS A 445 2.26 -2.26 -9.83
C CYS A 445 1.33 -3.42 -9.45
N CYS A 446 1.13 -3.62 -8.16
CA CYS A 446 0.06 -4.46 -7.65
C CYS A 446 -1.29 -3.80 -7.91
N LEU A 447 -2.25 -4.57 -8.41
CA LEU A 447 -3.66 -4.24 -8.49
C LEU A 447 -4.37 -5.26 -7.63
N THR A 448 -4.64 -4.89 -6.37
CA THR A 448 -4.88 -5.89 -5.32
C THR A 448 -6.20 -6.64 -5.51
N ASN A 449 -7.30 -5.94 -5.69
CA ASN A 449 -8.61 -6.50 -5.99
C ASN A 449 -9.59 -5.38 -6.42
N ASN A 450 -10.78 -5.72 -6.94
CA ASN A 450 -11.88 -4.79 -7.15
C ASN A 450 -13.19 -5.53 -7.38
N SER A 451 -13.90 -5.84 -6.31
CA SER A 451 -15.22 -6.49 -6.33
C SER A 451 -16.29 -5.70 -7.13
N ASN A 452 -16.01 -4.44 -7.48
CA ASN A 452 -16.91 -3.57 -8.24
C ASN A 452 -16.58 -3.50 -9.75
N ARG A 453 -15.48 -4.12 -10.22
CA ARG A 453 -15.09 -4.08 -11.63
C ARG A 453 -16.15 -4.72 -12.52
N ALA A 454 -16.68 -3.96 -13.49
CA ALA A 454 -17.70 -4.38 -14.47
C ALA A 454 -19.05 -4.84 -13.88
N VAL A 455 -19.25 -4.70 -12.58
CA VAL A 455 -20.49 -5.08 -11.91
C VAL A 455 -21.63 -4.12 -12.23
N LEU A 456 -22.81 -4.65 -12.48
CA LEU A 456 -24.03 -3.86 -12.76
C LEU A 456 -24.82 -3.63 -11.46
N LYS A 457 -25.17 -2.36 -11.21
CA LYS A 457 -26.16 -1.95 -10.20
C LYS A 457 -27.30 -1.23 -10.90
N ASP A 458 -28.53 -1.71 -10.74
CA ASP A 458 -29.72 -1.17 -11.41
C ASP A 458 -29.57 -1.06 -12.95
N GLY A 459 -28.90 -2.05 -13.56
CA GLY A 459 -28.66 -2.11 -15.01
C GLY A 459 -27.60 -1.13 -15.53
N LYS A 460 -26.88 -0.45 -14.65
CA LYS A 460 -25.76 0.44 -14.98
C LYS A 460 -24.47 -0.09 -14.37
N MET A 461 -23.37 0.00 -15.10
CA MET A 461 -22.06 -0.35 -14.60
C MET A 461 -21.67 0.54 -13.42
N LYS A 462 -21.06 -0.05 -12.37
CA LYS A 462 -20.53 0.72 -11.24
C LYS A 462 -19.41 1.66 -11.71
N THR A 463 -19.28 2.75 -11.00
CA THR A 463 -18.29 3.80 -11.24
C THR A 463 -17.48 4.01 -9.97
N ASN A 464 -16.28 4.60 -10.11
CA ASN A 464 -15.60 5.16 -8.95
C ASN A 464 -16.38 6.34 -8.35
N ALA A 465 -15.90 6.92 -7.27
CA ALA A 465 -16.56 8.04 -6.60
C ALA A 465 -16.63 9.33 -7.45
N GLY A 466 -15.89 9.41 -8.56
CA GLY A 466 -15.92 10.51 -9.54
C GLY A 466 -16.89 10.31 -10.69
N GLY A 467 -17.48 9.13 -10.81
CA GLY A 467 -18.35 8.77 -11.92
C GLY A 467 -17.64 8.11 -13.12
N ASP A 468 -16.35 7.82 -13.01
CA ASP A 468 -15.59 7.10 -14.03
C ASP A 468 -15.99 5.64 -14.04
N VAL A 469 -16.32 5.10 -15.22
CA VAL A 469 -16.85 3.74 -15.37
C VAL A 469 -15.74 2.73 -15.17
N MET A 470 -15.99 1.72 -14.33
CA MET A 470 -15.08 0.60 -14.08
C MET A 470 -15.35 -0.57 -15.05
N ALA A 471 -15.24 -0.32 -16.37
CA ALA A 471 -15.40 -1.35 -17.38
C ALA A 471 -14.21 -2.32 -17.43
N LEU A 472 -14.43 -3.53 -17.97
CA LEU A 472 -13.33 -4.43 -18.34
C LEU A 472 -12.47 -3.79 -19.41
N ASN A 473 -11.19 -3.99 -19.30
CA ASN A 473 -10.18 -3.66 -20.29
C ASN A 473 -9.00 -4.63 -20.15
N ALA A 474 -8.00 -4.55 -21.02
CA ALA A 474 -6.91 -5.53 -21.02
C ALA A 474 -6.07 -5.51 -19.75
N VAL A 475 -5.94 -4.36 -19.04
CA VAL A 475 -5.19 -4.28 -17.77
C VAL A 475 -6.02 -4.68 -16.56
N ASN A 476 -7.37 -4.60 -16.65
CA ASN A 476 -8.30 -5.07 -15.62
C ASN A 476 -9.31 -6.05 -16.26
N PRO A 477 -8.90 -7.31 -16.53
CA PRO A 477 -9.64 -8.21 -17.39
C PRO A 477 -10.73 -9.04 -16.67
N ARG A 478 -10.89 -8.91 -15.35
CA ARG A 478 -11.83 -9.71 -14.56
C ARG A 478 -13.02 -8.89 -14.07
N GLU A 479 -14.23 -9.42 -14.24
CA GLU A 479 -15.43 -8.94 -13.56
C GLU A 479 -15.33 -9.32 -12.07
N ALA A 480 -15.75 -8.42 -11.16
CA ALA A 480 -15.67 -8.65 -9.71
C ALA A 480 -14.32 -9.29 -9.32
N ASN A 481 -13.24 -8.57 -9.55
CA ASN A 481 -11.89 -9.08 -9.37
C ASN A 481 -11.53 -9.25 -7.89
N GLU A 482 -11.63 -10.46 -7.36
CA GLU A 482 -11.37 -10.78 -5.94
C GLU A 482 -9.91 -11.22 -5.68
N TYR A 483 -9.12 -11.51 -6.73
CA TYR A 483 -7.78 -12.08 -6.58
C TYR A 483 -6.64 -11.12 -6.87
N GLY A 484 -6.87 -10.10 -7.71
CA GLY A 484 -5.83 -9.17 -8.12
C GLY A 484 -4.86 -9.67 -9.19
N GLN A 485 -4.01 -8.76 -9.64
CA GLN A 485 -2.96 -9.00 -10.65
C GLN A 485 -1.80 -8.03 -10.44
N ILE A 486 -0.68 -8.31 -11.11
CA ILE A 486 0.46 -7.39 -11.17
C ILE A 486 0.66 -6.97 -12.62
N VAL A 487 0.53 -5.66 -12.89
CA VAL A 487 0.87 -5.07 -14.18
C VAL A 487 2.34 -4.70 -14.20
N ARG A 488 3.00 -4.93 -15.34
CA ARG A 488 4.39 -4.54 -15.59
C ARG A 488 4.44 -3.64 -16.82
N TRP A 489 5.29 -2.60 -16.76
CA TRP A 489 5.52 -1.75 -17.94
C TRP A 489 6.99 -1.50 -18.21
N TYR A 490 7.26 -1.25 -19.48
CA TYR A 490 8.57 -0.96 -20.04
C TYR A 490 8.54 0.44 -20.62
N PRO A 491 9.19 1.44 -19.99
CA PRO A 491 9.26 2.79 -20.51
C PRO A 491 9.82 2.80 -21.95
N GLU A 492 9.23 3.62 -22.84
CA GLU A 492 9.76 3.81 -24.18
C GLU A 492 11.18 4.38 -24.12
N ASN A 493 12.01 4.06 -25.10
CA ASN A 493 13.43 4.46 -25.16
C ASN A 493 14.26 4.05 -23.94
N ASP A 494 13.84 3.06 -23.16
CA ASP A 494 14.48 2.62 -21.91
C ASP A 494 14.74 3.79 -20.94
N ASP A 495 13.78 4.68 -20.74
CA ASP A 495 13.89 5.84 -19.84
C ASP A 495 12.61 6.05 -19.03
N HIS A 496 12.70 5.95 -17.70
CA HIS A 496 11.57 6.16 -16.79
C HIS A 496 10.92 7.55 -16.90
N ALA A 497 11.64 8.54 -17.40
CA ALA A 497 11.08 9.88 -17.66
C ALA A 497 10.25 9.96 -18.95
N ASP A 498 10.26 8.94 -19.81
CA ASP A 498 9.51 8.95 -21.07
C ASP A 498 7.99 9.01 -20.85
N GLY A 499 7.29 9.64 -21.79
CA GLY A 499 5.84 9.83 -21.77
C GLY A 499 5.04 8.60 -22.22
N LYS A 500 5.68 7.56 -22.74
CA LYS A 500 5.03 6.35 -23.26
C LYS A 500 5.67 5.09 -22.72
N PHE A 501 4.91 3.99 -22.80
CA PHE A 501 5.37 2.68 -22.35
C PHE A 501 4.67 1.55 -23.09
N LYS A 502 5.30 0.36 -23.09
CA LYS A 502 4.65 -0.92 -23.34
C LYS A 502 4.34 -1.59 -22.03
N TRP A 503 3.35 -2.46 -22.00
CA TRP A 503 2.96 -3.14 -20.76
C TRP A 503 2.45 -4.56 -21.04
N ASP A 504 2.50 -5.39 -20.00
CA ASP A 504 1.85 -6.70 -19.92
C ASP A 504 1.37 -6.97 -18.49
N LEU A 505 0.61 -8.03 -18.30
CA LEU A 505 0.32 -8.58 -16.98
C LEU A 505 1.42 -9.59 -16.62
N PHE A 506 2.25 -9.25 -15.64
CA PHE A 506 3.29 -10.13 -15.12
C PHE A 506 2.69 -11.40 -14.52
N LEU A 507 1.61 -11.24 -13.76
CA LEU A 507 0.77 -12.31 -13.27
C LEU A 507 -0.67 -11.85 -13.04
N MET A 508 -1.57 -12.80 -13.04
CA MET A 508 -2.91 -12.70 -12.44
C MET A 508 -2.96 -13.71 -11.31
N ALA A 509 -3.15 -13.23 -10.08
CA ALA A 509 -3.38 -14.11 -8.93
C ALA A 509 -4.70 -14.87 -9.12
N GLY A 510 -4.91 -15.96 -8.41
CA GLY A 510 -6.11 -16.77 -8.59
C GLY A 510 -6.06 -18.09 -7.87
N ASN A 511 -7.11 -18.90 -8.02
CA ASN A 511 -7.22 -20.20 -7.37
C ASN A 511 -7.51 -21.34 -8.36
N PRO A 512 -6.48 -21.99 -8.91
CA PRO A 512 -6.66 -23.13 -9.82
C PRO A 512 -7.20 -24.39 -9.14
N ALA A 513 -7.18 -24.48 -7.81
CA ALA A 513 -7.79 -25.58 -7.08
C ALA A 513 -9.32 -25.51 -7.15
N VAL A 514 -9.89 -24.31 -7.11
CA VAL A 514 -11.33 -24.02 -7.20
C VAL A 514 -11.77 -23.82 -8.65
N HIS A 515 -11.07 -22.96 -9.39
CA HIS A 515 -11.38 -22.61 -10.78
C HIS A 515 -10.43 -23.37 -11.72
N LYS A 516 -10.94 -24.36 -12.43
CA LYS A 516 -10.09 -25.22 -13.28
C LYS A 516 -9.65 -24.56 -14.59
N ASP A 517 -10.32 -23.50 -15.00
CA ASP A 517 -10.02 -22.72 -16.21
C ASP A 517 -10.56 -21.28 -16.07
N GLY A 518 -10.18 -20.42 -17.02
CA GLY A 518 -10.62 -19.03 -17.06
C GLY A 518 -9.79 -18.08 -16.18
N PRO A 519 -10.15 -16.80 -16.13
CA PRO A 519 -9.32 -15.77 -15.49
C PRO A 519 -9.18 -15.91 -13.98
N TYR A 520 -10.14 -16.57 -13.29
CA TYR A 520 -10.10 -16.78 -11.85
C TYR A 520 -9.16 -17.93 -11.41
N ALA A 521 -8.74 -18.79 -12.35
CA ALA A 521 -7.71 -19.79 -12.09
C ALA A 521 -6.31 -19.17 -11.94
N GLY A 522 -6.15 -17.92 -12.32
CA GLY A 522 -4.86 -17.23 -12.39
C GLY A 522 -4.18 -17.36 -13.76
N SER A 523 -3.07 -16.66 -13.94
CA SER A 523 -2.22 -16.76 -15.13
C SER A 523 -1.43 -18.08 -15.17
N SER A 524 -0.81 -18.40 -16.29
CA SER A 524 -0.10 -19.68 -16.50
C SER A 524 1.06 -19.96 -15.55
N ASN A 525 1.57 -18.95 -14.85
CA ASN A 525 2.61 -19.03 -13.82
C ASN A 525 2.05 -19.22 -12.39
N ILE A 526 0.71 -19.26 -12.25
CA ILE A 526 0.03 -19.58 -10.99
C ILE A 526 -0.46 -21.03 -11.02
N ASN A 527 -0.25 -21.75 -9.94
CA ASN A 527 -0.62 -23.16 -9.79
C ASN A 527 -0.97 -23.46 -8.31
N GLU A 528 -1.43 -24.67 -7.99
CA GLU A 528 -1.83 -25.07 -6.63
C GLU A 528 -0.68 -24.94 -5.59
N GLY A 529 0.58 -24.89 -6.01
CA GLY A 529 1.74 -24.73 -5.13
C GLY A 529 2.09 -23.28 -4.77
N ASN A 530 1.62 -22.30 -5.56
CA ASN A 530 1.96 -20.89 -5.39
C ASN A 530 0.76 -19.94 -5.51
N MET A 531 -0.48 -20.46 -5.51
CA MET A 531 -1.69 -19.65 -5.56
C MET A 531 -1.83 -18.73 -4.36
N PHE A 532 -2.36 -17.54 -4.61
CA PHE A 532 -2.60 -16.47 -3.64
C PHE A 532 -3.65 -15.49 -4.15
N ASN A 533 -4.04 -14.54 -3.30
CA ASN A 533 -4.91 -13.42 -3.65
C ASN A 533 -4.35 -12.11 -3.12
N SER A 534 -4.88 -11.01 -3.60
CA SER A 534 -4.63 -9.63 -3.16
C SER A 534 -3.13 -9.30 -3.00
N PRO A 535 -2.35 -9.25 -4.11
CA PRO A 535 -0.99 -8.73 -4.07
C PRO A 535 -1.01 -7.26 -3.67
N ASP A 536 -0.18 -6.90 -2.71
CA ASP A 536 -0.15 -5.59 -2.08
C ASP A 536 1.30 -5.05 -2.03
N GLY A 537 2.04 -5.29 -0.95
CA GLY A 537 3.43 -4.87 -0.81
C GLY A 537 4.37 -5.51 -1.84
N MET A 538 5.28 -4.71 -2.42
CA MET A 538 6.17 -5.20 -3.47
C MET A 538 7.51 -4.47 -3.49
N MET A 539 8.61 -5.23 -3.54
CA MET A 539 9.96 -4.65 -3.64
C MET A 539 10.91 -5.58 -4.40
N PHE A 540 11.85 -5.02 -5.14
CA PHE A 540 12.95 -5.78 -5.72
C PHE A 540 14.13 -5.90 -4.75
N ASP A 541 14.76 -7.06 -4.73
CA ASP A 541 16.08 -7.18 -4.13
C ASP A 541 17.18 -6.72 -5.10
N SER A 542 18.42 -6.66 -4.62
CA SER A 542 19.56 -6.19 -5.40
C SER A 542 19.93 -7.09 -6.59
N THR A 543 19.38 -8.30 -6.66
CA THR A 543 19.60 -9.27 -7.75
C THR A 543 18.52 -9.21 -8.83
N GLY A 544 17.47 -8.41 -8.60
CA GLY A 544 16.32 -8.29 -9.48
C GLY A 544 15.30 -9.42 -9.33
N LEU A 545 15.19 -10.05 -8.16
CA LEU A 545 14.03 -10.83 -7.77
C LEU A 545 12.97 -9.90 -7.19
N LEU A 546 11.73 -10.08 -7.61
CA LEU A 546 10.58 -9.36 -7.11
C LEU A 546 10.02 -10.09 -5.89
N TRP A 547 9.91 -9.40 -4.77
CA TRP A 547 9.27 -9.89 -3.55
C TRP A 547 7.86 -9.30 -3.49
N ILE A 548 6.86 -10.17 -3.36
CA ILE A 548 5.43 -9.85 -3.38
C ILE A 548 4.85 -10.24 -2.03
N GLN A 549 4.14 -9.32 -1.40
CA GLN A 549 3.45 -9.50 -0.13
C GLN A 549 1.95 -9.45 -0.36
N THR A 550 1.14 -10.01 0.53
CA THR A 550 -0.32 -10.06 0.37
C THR A 550 -1.04 -9.52 1.58
N ASP A 551 -2.12 -8.78 1.32
CA ASP A 551 -3.20 -8.45 2.25
C ASP A 551 -4.51 -9.02 1.71
N GLY A 552 -4.66 -10.33 1.80
CA GLY A 552 -5.75 -11.06 1.18
C GLY A 552 -6.66 -11.76 2.16
N GLU A 553 -7.77 -12.20 1.62
CA GLU A 553 -8.76 -13.03 2.33
C GLU A 553 -8.11 -14.34 2.79
N ASP A 554 -8.03 -14.56 4.09
CA ASP A 554 -7.39 -15.70 4.75
C ASP A 554 -8.39 -16.72 5.36
N SER A 555 -9.68 -16.59 5.04
CA SER A 555 -10.73 -17.55 5.51
C SER A 555 -10.44 -18.98 5.09
N ASN A 556 -9.66 -19.17 4.03
CA ASN A 556 -9.36 -20.49 3.43
C ASN A 556 -10.63 -21.26 3.01
N GLU A 557 -11.72 -20.57 2.70
CA GLU A 557 -13.02 -21.11 2.31
C GLU A 557 -13.49 -20.56 0.95
N GLY A 558 -14.48 -21.19 0.35
CA GLY A 558 -15.10 -20.73 -0.89
C GLY A 558 -14.10 -20.55 -2.03
N ASP A 559 -14.06 -19.37 -2.61
CA ASP A 559 -13.16 -19.02 -3.71
C ASP A 559 -11.67 -18.94 -3.27
N PHE A 560 -11.41 -18.78 -1.97
CA PHE A 560 -10.07 -18.74 -1.37
C PHE A 560 -9.60 -20.07 -0.77
N ALA A 561 -10.38 -21.15 -0.94
CA ALA A 561 -10.08 -22.47 -0.37
C ALA A 561 -8.70 -22.98 -0.82
N GLY A 562 -7.86 -23.38 0.15
CA GLY A 562 -6.52 -23.91 -0.08
C GLY A 562 -5.43 -22.84 -0.24
N GLN A 563 -5.74 -21.55 -0.14
CA GLN A 563 -4.72 -20.47 -0.18
C GLN A 563 -4.02 -20.27 1.17
N GLY A 564 -4.71 -20.56 2.29
CA GLY A 564 -4.19 -20.39 3.65
C GLY A 564 -4.07 -18.91 4.04
N ASN A 565 -3.24 -18.65 5.06
CA ASN A 565 -2.93 -17.31 5.55
C ASN A 565 -2.17 -16.48 4.51
N ASN A 566 -2.12 -15.18 4.73
CA ASN A 566 -1.32 -14.24 3.93
C ASN A 566 0.14 -14.66 3.82
N GLN A 567 0.80 -14.24 2.76
CA GLN A 567 2.05 -14.83 2.32
C GLN A 567 3.00 -13.81 1.70
N MET A 568 4.26 -14.22 1.62
CA MET A 568 5.27 -13.55 0.81
C MET A 568 5.79 -14.50 -0.25
N LEU A 569 5.83 -14.02 -1.49
CA LEU A 569 6.30 -14.78 -2.63
C LEU A 569 7.52 -14.08 -3.26
N ALA A 570 8.34 -14.85 -3.96
CA ALA A 570 9.38 -14.31 -4.82
C ALA A 570 9.04 -14.60 -6.28
N GLY A 571 9.18 -13.58 -7.13
CA GLY A 571 8.95 -13.67 -8.58
C GLY A 571 10.24 -13.42 -9.36
N ASP A 572 10.50 -14.24 -10.38
CA ASP A 572 11.60 -14.01 -11.32
C ASP A 572 11.08 -13.31 -12.57
N PRO A 573 11.41 -12.02 -12.80
CA PRO A 573 10.95 -11.27 -13.98
C PRO A 573 11.32 -11.88 -15.33
N VAL A 574 12.42 -12.65 -15.38
CA VAL A 574 12.94 -13.23 -16.62
C VAL A 574 12.17 -14.49 -17.02
N THR A 575 11.88 -15.35 -16.06
CA THR A 575 11.22 -16.64 -16.30
C THR A 575 9.72 -16.62 -16.03
N GLY A 576 9.22 -15.60 -15.32
CA GLY A 576 7.85 -15.53 -14.84
C GLY A 576 7.53 -16.50 -13.69
N ARG A 577 8.52 -17.23 -13.19
CA ARG A 577 8.34 -18.20 -12.10
C ARG A 577 8.07 -17.50 -10.79
N ILE A 578 7.11 -18.03 -10.00
CA ILE A 578 6.70 -17.51 -8.69
C ILE A 578 6.82 -18.63 -7.66
N GLU A 579 7.43 -18.34 -6.50
CA GLU A 579 7.61 -19.31 -5.41
C GLU A 579 7.28 -18.69 -4.05
N ARG A 580 6.54 -19.42 -3.20
CA ARG A 580 6.20 -18.96 -1.85
C ARG A 580 7.40 -19.04 -0.91
N PHE A 581 7.74 -17.91 -0.30
CA PHE A 581 8.86 -17.80 0.64
C PHE A 581 8.41 -17.80 2.11
N LEU A 582 7.26 -17.18 2.42
CA LEU A 582 6.77 -17.07 3.79
C LEU A 582 5.26 -17.26 3.82
N THR A 583 4.76 -17.87 4.91
CA THR A 583 3.35 -17.75 5.31
C THR A 583 3.27 -17.07 6.67
N ALA A 584 2.33 -16.13 6.81
CA ALA A 584 2.11 -15.35 8.01
C ALA A 584 1.34 -16.14 9.08
N PRO A 585 1.32 -15.67 10.33
CA PRO A 585 0.32 -16.09 11.31
C PRO A 585 -1.10 -15.76 10.81
N LYS A 586 -2.08 -16.47 11.33
CA LYS A 586 -3.50 -16.20 11.04
C LYS A 586 -3.87 -14.76 11.38
N GLY A 587 -4.75 -14.16 10.58
CA GLY A 587 -5.26 -12.81 10.73
C GLY A 587 -4.24 -11.72 10.39
N ALA A 588 -3.01 -12.08 10.00
CA ALA A 588 -1.98 -11.10 9.69
C ALA A 588 -1.91 -10.80 8.20
N GLU A 589 -1.66 -9.55 7.89
CA GLU A 589 -1.10 -9.10 6.63
C GLU A 589 0.42 -9.25 6.64
N VAL A 590 1.03 -9.50 5.48
CA VAL A 590 2.48 -9.43 5.27
C VAL A 590 2.80 -8.14 4.54
N THR A 591 3.43 -7.20 5.20
CA THR A 591 3.67 -5.88 4.64
C THR A 591 5.00 -5.26 5.06
N GLY A 592 5.53 -4.38 4.21
CA GLY A 592 6.82 -3.72 4.42
C GLY A 592 8.00 -4.69 4.47
N GLN A 593 9.09 -4.33 3.84
CA GLN A 593 10.30 -5.14 3.84
C GLN A 593 11.56 -4.30 3.60
N THR A 594 12.67 -4.73 4.16
CA THR A 594 13.99 -4.17 3.88
C THR A 594 15.09 -5.16 4.27
N TRP A 595 16.34 -4.88 3.96
CA TRP A 595 17.46 -5.77 4.26
C TRP A 595 18.52 -5.08 5.12
N SER A 596 19.19 -5.86 5.97
CA SER A 596 20.42 -5.40 6.65
C SER A 596 21.46 -4.91 5.62
N ALA A 597 22.38 -4.06 6.07
CA ALA A 597 23.39 -3.47 5.19
C ALA A 597 24.26 -4.52 4.46
N ASP A 598 24.51 -5.67 5.08
CA ASP A 598 25.27 -6.78 4.50
C ASP A 598 24.42 -7.78 3.71
N LYS A 599 23.08 -7.53 3.62
CA LYS A 599 22.10 -8.38 2.91
C LYS A 599 21.99 -9.81 3.46
N ARG A 600 22.30 -10.02 4.74
CA ARG A 600 22.18 -11.35 5.39
C ARG A 600 20.91 -11.52 6.19
N THR A 601 20.25 -10.43 6.50
CA THR A 601 18.95 -10.42 7.18
C THR A 601 17.91 -9.70 6.31
N HIS A 602 16.77 -10.34 6.15
CA HIS A 602 15.58 -9.76 5.53
C HIS A 602 14.61 -9.40 6.65
N PHE A 603 14.25 -8.14 6.77
CA PHE A 603 13.25 -7.64 7.71
C PHE A 603 11.90 -7.57 7.00
N VAL A 604 10.87 -8.15 7.62
CA VAL A 604 9.51 -8.23 7.06
C VAL A 604 8.50 -7.85 8.13
N GLY A 605 7.51 -7.04 7.79
CA GLY A 605 6.41 -6.68 8.66
C GLY A 605 5.33 -7.75 8.71
N ILE A 606 4.82 -7.99 9.92
CA ILE A 606 3.63 -8.80 10.21
C ILE A 606 2.65 -7.86 10.90
N GLN A 607 1.64 -7.43 10.17
CA GLN A 607 0.65 -6.46 10.61
C GLN A 607 -0.56 -7.19 11.23
N HIS A 608 -1.22 -6.62 12.19
CA HIS A 608 -2.45 -7.05 12.88
C HIS A 608 -2.68 -8.57 13.08
N PRO A 609 -1.69 -9.36 13.52
CA PRO A 609 -1.85 -10.80 13.69
C PRO A 609 -2.89 -11.13 14.76
N ASP A 610 -3.52 -12.30 14.62
CA ASP A 610 -4.33 -12.87 15.69
C ASP A 610 -3.47 -13.34 16.87
N ALA A 611 -4.08 -13.39 18.07
CA ALA A 611 -3.44 -14.08 19.20
C ALA A 611 -3.25 -15.58 18.85
N PRO A 612 -2.15 -16.20 19.27
CA PRO A 612 -1.18 -15.78 20.30
C PRO A 612 0.14 -15.17 19.76
N PHE A 613 0.19 -14.68 18.53
CA PHE A 613 1.42 -14.16 17.93
C PHE A 613 1.82 -12.77 18.49
N PRO A 614 3.13 -12.46 18.73
CA PRO A 614 4.30 -13.37 18.65
C PRO A 614 4.69 -13.97 20.00
N ASP A 615 4.07 -13.56 21.12
CA ASP A 615 4.54 -13.77 22.49
C ASP A 615 3.97 -15.04 23.15
N GLY A 616 3.09 -15.76 22.46
CA GLY A 616 2.49 -17.03 22.94
C GLY A 616 1.17 -16.88 23.66
N GLU A 617 0.58 -18.00 24.06
CA GLU A 617 -0.75 -18.09 24.66
C GLU A 617 -0.99 -17.14 25.84
N GLY A 618 -2.15 -16.48 25.84
CA GLY A 618 -2.57 -15.54 26.89
C GLY A 618 -1.87 -14.18 26.83
N LYS A 619 -1.20 -13.87 25.72
CA LYS A 619 -0.62 -12.56 25.45
C LYS A 619 -1.44 -11.81 24.42
N LEU A 620 -1.29 -10.47 24.38
CA LEU A 620 -1.85 -9.66 23.33
C LEU A 620 -1.22 -10.01 21.97
N PRO A 621 -1.99 -10.02 20.89
CA PRO A 621 -1.41 -10.03 19.56
C PRO A 621 -0.66 -8.71 19.31
N ARG A 622 0.50 -8.79 18.68
CA ARG A 622 1.33 -7.60 18.46
C ARG A 622 1.88 -7.60 17.04
N SER A 623 1.60 -6.55 16.29
CA SER A 623 2.32 -6.30 15.03
C SER A 623 3.82 -6.31 15.27
N THR A 624 4.56 -6.92 14.34
CA THR A 624 5.96 -7.28 14.61
C THR A 624 6.79 -7.17 13.34
N ILE A 625 7.97 -6.57 13.42
CA ILE A 625 8.99 -6.76 12.40
C ILE A 625 9.75 -8.05 12.72
N VAL A 626 9.74 -9.02 11.81
CA VAL A 626 10.52 -10.23 11.91
C VAL A 626 11.83 -10.12 11.13
N ALA A 627 12.93 -10.60 11.71
CA ALA A 627 14.24 -10.70 11.10
C ALA A 627 14.46 -12.13 10.60
N ILE A 628 14.56 -12.32 9.29
CA ILE A 628 14.70 -13.63 8.65
C ILE A 628 16.15 -13.80 8.20
N LYS A 629 16.76 -14.94 8.55
CA LYS A 629 18.15 -15.26 8.24
C LYS A 629 18.31 -16.70 7.75
N LYS A 630 19.31 -16.94 6.90
CA LYS A 630 19.79 -18.30 6.63
C LYS A 630 20.56 -18.86 7.81
N ASN A 631 20.45 -20.17 8.05
CA ASN A 631 21.16 -20.86 9.14
C ASN A 631 22.67 -20.85 8.94
N ASP A 632 23.13 -20.82 7.68
CA ASP A 632 24.54 -20.72 7.29
C ASP A 632 25.04 -19.26 7.20
N ASN A 633 24.17 -18.29 7.53
CA ASN A 633 24.45 -16.86 7.50
C ASN A 633 24.81 -16.32 6.09
N ALA A 634 24.39 -17.00 5.01
CA ALA A 634 24.53 -16.50 3.64
C ALA A 634 23.57 -15.33 3.35
N ARG A 635 23.83 -14.58 2.26
CA ARG A 635 22.96 -13.46 1.83
C ARG A 635 21.57 -13.94 1.42
N ILE A 636 20.59 -13.06 1.57
CA ILE A 636 19.18 -13.27 1.18
C ILE A 636 18.74 -12.27 0.09
N GLY A 637 19.43 -11.19 -0.17
CA GLY A 637 19.03 -10.18 -1.15
C GLY A 637 20.18 -9.48 -1.85
#